data_e44f34f34f92172869aec676b4449772
#
_entry.id   e44f34f34f92172869aec676b4449772
#
_cell.length_a   1.000
_cell.length_b   1.000
_cell.length_c   1.000
_cell.angle_alpha   90.00
_cell.angle_beta   90.00
_cell.angle_gamma   90.00
#
_symmetry.space_group_name_H-M   'P 1'
#
loop_
_entity.id
_entity.type
_entity.pdbx_description
1 polymer ?
#
loop_
_entity_poly.entity_id
_entity_poly.type
_entity_poly.pdbx_seq_one_letter_code
_entity_poly.pdbx_strand_id
1 'polypeptide(L)'
;MKSADDRYKPKSCRFSKEWVFLQAFLTALALNTELGVANDEIDGISNVLLARLYALFAQIEFGIRSRGFFLTVLTAALFVGYMWISQKKRFFSTEKHAALAAFLSAMYTGGMAYWYGGSLSLLYSFQINRIRSIVLLVGMYFFYLHAIEGMHYMLHKKTENAGTVAEKKGKWVSMYQKSSFWITWGILMLAWLVHLILRYPGAMSYDNWAQLRYYYGFETYTTAQPIFHTWLFGSFIRLGVKLGSSNAGLFLFVLMQTLIMSAVLAWTLELMKRWNTASWIRKLAFAVYCVAPYFAGYAAFPIKDYLYTAFLVLLVCLMAEWMILRGQFWQHIGKNVLWIVGTTLMILCRKNGIYLYFVVATVVLVQMVLHKMKSAKDTADSRQPEAGKRGKSAAWKQWMRTAGRKLSVVCLPFVLVFIVEGIITQVYHVEKDSPKEMFSLPFQQTARYVKEYGDEISEEEREIIAKVLDYDSLAEIYEPMTADPVKTTYRSGSTGDLTAYFKVWLKEFFRHPLCYVEATWNQNYYVFAPYVDNVVYNKNCLVGSELEYDKEYYSWLNFQIPEKMEGVSNVTVKLYSLLTTAPVIGMFSNVAFYVILMFVLLHFIRLEKNKRAFFVILPAVISFLFVLLAPQIQGQPRYAFPIIYTMPLMIAFYQRTGKA
;
A
#
# COMPACT_ATOMS: atom_id res chain seq x y z
N MET A 1 -25.37 -28.72 -39.23
CA MET A 1 -24.57 -27.82 -38.39
C MET A 1 -24.99 -27.98 -36.94
N LYS A 2 -24.32 -28.86 -36.17
CA LYS A 2 -24.52 -29.00 -34.73
C LYS A 2 -23.70 -27.94 -34.05
N SER A 3 -24.33 -27.13 -33.19
CA SER A 3 -23.73 -26.00 -32.54
C SER A 3 -22.54 -26.43 -31.64
N ALA A 4 -21.50 -25.61 -31.63
CA ALA A 4 -20.26 -25.84 -30.88
C ALA A 4 -20.44 -25.72 -29.35
N ASP A 5 -21.67 -25.65 -28.87
CA ASP A 5 -22.03 -25.33 -27.49
C ASP A 5 -22.21 -26.53 -26.57
N ASP A 6 -22.12 -27.76 -27.12
CA ASP A 6 -22.42 -29.00 -26.36
C ASP A 6 -21.17 -29.68 -25.78
N ARG A 7 -19.95 -29.09 -25.90
CA ARG A 7 -18.69 -29.74 -25.49
C ARG A 7 -18.16 -29.39 -24.11
N TYR A 8 -18.84 -28.53 -23.36
CA TYR A 8 -18.46 -28.21 -21.98
C TYR A 8 -19.68 -28.29 -21.04
N LYS A 9 -20.19 -29.48 -20.81
CA LYS A 9 -20.97 -29.72 -19.59
C LYS A 9 -19.97 -29.99 -18.46
N PRO A 10 -19.68 -29.00 -17.57
CA PRO A 10 -18.88 -29.28 -16.40
C PRO A 10 -19.66 -30.25 -15.52
N LYS A 11 -19.01 -31.37 -15.14
CA LYS A 11 -19.53 -32.28 -14.10
C LYS A 11 -19.86 -31.41 -12.89
N SER A 12 -21.11 -31.36 -12.47
CA SER A 12 -21.55 -30.64 -11.29
C SER A 12 -21.05 -31.37 -10.05
N CYS A 13 -19.81 -31.14 -9.62
CA CYS A 13 -19.44 -31.39 -8.23
C CYS A 13 -20.18 -30.39 -7.36
N ARG A 14 -21.46 -30.67 -7.05
CA ARG A 14 -22.13 -30.06 -5.91
C ARG A 14 -21.43 -30.60 -4.67
N PHE A 15 -20.67 -29.76 -3.97
CA PHE A 15 -20.28 -30.11 -2.61
C PHE A 15 -21.55 -30.37 -1.79
N SER A 16 -21.52 -31.39 -0.95
CA SER A 16 -22.65 -31.68 -0.06
C SER A 16 -22.86 -30.49 0.88
N LYS A 17 -24.08 -30.25 1.32
CA LYS A 17 -24.40 -29.14 2.23
C LYS A 17 -23.59 -29.24 3.53
N GLU A 18 -23.38 -30.47 3.98
CA GLU A 18 -22.64 -30.84 5.16
C GLU A 18 -21.15 -30.38 5.03
N TRP A 19 -20.56 -30.59 3.84
CA TRP A 19 -19.21 -30.15 3.56
C TRP A 19 -19.07 -28.62 3.56
N VAL A 20 -20.02 -27.91 2.97
CA VAL A 20 -20.04 -26.44 2.99
C VAL A 20 -20.25 -25.92 4.40
N PHE A 21 -21.10 -26.60 5.20
CA PHE A 21 -21.29 -26.27 6.60
C PHE A 21 -20.00 -26.44 7.42
N LEU A 22 -19.28 -27.56 7.22
CA LEU A 22 -18.01 -27.81 7.88
C LEU A 22 -16.98 -26.71 7.54
N GLN A 23 -16.88 -26.28 6.28
CA GLN A 23 -16.01 -25.18 5.87
C GLN A 23 -16.38 -23.87 6.57
N ALA A 24 -17.67 -23.53 6.65
CA ALA A 24 -18.17 -22.35 7.31
C ALA A 24 -17.88 -22.38 8.83
N PHE A 25 -18.07 -23.54 9.47
CA PHE A 25 -17.78 -23.74 10.87
C PHE A 25 -16.27 -23.58 11.17
N LEU A 26 -15.40 -24.24 10.38
CA LEU A 26 -13.94 -24.12 10.54
C LEU A 26 -13.48 -22.68 10.31
N THR A 27 -14.07 -21.97 9.35
CA THR A 27 -13.79 -20.54 9.15
C THR A 27 -14.22 -19.70 10.35
N ALA A 28 -15.44 -19.91 10.85
CA ALA A 28 -15.94 -19.19 12.01
C ALA A 28 -15.07 -19.45 13.24
N LEU A 29 -14.65 -20.70 13.44
CA LEU A 29 -13.76 -21.07 14.53
C LEU A 29 -12.39 -20.40 14.38
N ALA A 30 -11.79 -20.40 13.17
CA ALA A 30 -10.52 -19.74 12.91
C ALA A 30 -10.58 -18.23 13.15
N LEU A 31 -11.66 -17.54 12.72
CA LEU A 31 -11.84 -16.10 12.95
C LEU A 31 -12.01 -15.73 14.44
N ASN A 32 -12.31 -16.71 15.30
CA ASN A 32 -12.45 -16.54 16.72
C ASN A 32 -11.33 -17.19 17.52
N THR A 33 -10.28 -17.70 16.86
CA THR A 33 -9.14 -18.36 17.50
C THR A 33 -7.98 -17.41 17.64
N GLU A 34 -7.40 -17.35 18.86
CA GLU A 34 -6.15 -16.66 19.16
C GLU A 34 -5.05 -17.65 19.48
N LEU A 35 -3.80 -17.21 19.28
CA LEU A 35 -2.62 -17.91 19.75
C LEU A 35 -2.22 -17.39 21.14
N GLY A 36 -1.60 -18.24 21.92
CA GLY A 36 -1.13 -17.91 23.25
C GLY A 36 -1.38 -19.03 24.24
N VAL A 37 -1.00 -18.81 25.47
CA VAL A 37 -1.18 -19.76 26.59
C VAL A 37 -1.71 -18.96 27.78
N ALA A 38 -2.76 -19.44 28.43
CA ALA A 38 -3.22 -18.85 29.67
C ALA A 38 -2.15 -19.06 30.75
N ASN A 39 -1.87 -18.01 31.52
CA ASN A 39 -0.94 -18.06 32.64
C ASN A 39 -1.67 -18.45 33.96
N ASP A 40 -2.61 -19.40 33.89
CA ASP A 40 -3.32 -19.85 35.08
C ASP A 40 -2.46 -20.79 35.89
N GLU A 41 -1.99 -20.35 37.04
CA GLU A 41 -1.47 -21.23 38.09
C GLU A 41 -2.65 -22.03 38.63
N ILE A 42 -2.62 -23.35 38.42
CA ILE A 42 -3.67 -24.25 38.91
C ILE A 42 -3.32 -24.62 40.35
N ASP A 43 -3.55 -23.69 41.27
CA ASP A 43 -3.38 -23.93 42.68
C ASP A 43 -4.63 -24.66 43.25
N GLY A 44 -4.38 -25.76 43.94
CA GLY A 44 -5.41 -26.43 44.78
C GLY A 44 -6.03 -27.71 44.19
N ILE A 45 -5.71 -28.18 42.99
CA ILE A 45 -6.23 -29.44 42.45
C ILE A 45 -5.25 -30.60 42.73
N SER A 46 -5.56 -31.44 43.71
CA SER A 46 -4.72 -32.56 44.10
C SER A 46 -4.69 -33.72 43.09
N ASN A 47 -5.70 -33.84 42.24
CA ASN A 47 -5.78 -34.90 41.22
C ASN A 47 -5.13 -34.45 39.89
N VAL A 48 -4.02 -35.09 39.54
CA VAL A 48 -3.20 -34.75 38.36
C VAL A 48 -4.00 -34.84 37.04
N LEU A 49 -4.92 -35.80 36.90
CA LEU A 49 -5.73 -35.93 35.68
C LEU A 49 -6.74 -34.81 35.58
N LEU A 50 -7.39 -34.46 36.69
CA LEU A 50 -8.36 -33.38 36.76
C LEU A 50 -7.69 -32.02 36.53
N ALA A 51 -6.52 -31.79 37.09
CA ALA A 51 -5.70 -30.61 36.85
C ALA A 51 -5.32 -30.45 35.36
N ARG A 52 -4.91 -31.55 34.70
CA ARG A 52 -4.62 -31.54 33.27
C ARG A 52 -5.86 -31.26 32.39
N LEU A 53 -7.00 -31.82 32.75
CA LEU A 53 -8.27 -31.54 32.04
C LEU A 53 -8.70 -30.09 32.22
N TYR A 54 -8.62 -29.56 33.44
CA TYR A 54 -8.92 -28.16 33.72
C TYR A 54 -7.99 -27.23 32.94
N ALA A 55 -6.67 -27.49 32.96
CA ALA A 55 -5.70 -26.73 32.17
C ALA A 55 -6.02 -26.76 30.69
N LEU A 56 -6.45 -27.90 30.14
CA LEU A 56 -6.84 -28.04 28.76
C LEU A 56 -8.09 -27.18 28.44
N PHE A 57 -9.11 -27.22 29.33
CA PHE A 57 -10.33 -26.41 29.15
C PHE A 57 -10.04 -24.91 29.26
N ALA A 58 -9.24 -24.48 30.25
CA ALA A 58 -8.81 -23.10 30.40
C ALA A 58 -8.04 -22.60 29.16
N GLN A 59 -7.15 -23.44 28.61
CA GLN A 59 -6.44 -23.12 27.37
C GLN A 59 -7.37 -23.02 26.16
N ILE A 60 -8.39 -23.87 26.06
CA ILE A 60 -9.39 -23.80 24.98
C ILE A 60 -10.23 -22.54 25.12
N GLU A 61 -10.68 -22.22 26.34
CA GLU A 61 -11.48 -21.02 26.62
C GLU A 61 -10.69 -19.75 26.30
N PHE A 62 -9.43 -19.67 26.75
CA PHE A 62 -8.53 -18.56 26.46
C PHE A 62 -8.34 -18.33 24.95
N GLY A 63 -8.22 -19.42 24.15
CA GLY A 63 -7.99 -19.32 22.71
C GLY A 63 -9.22 -19.02 21.87
N ILE A 64 -10.42 -18.97 22.44
CA ILE A 64 -11.66 -18.68 21.70
C ILE A 64 -12.26 -17.37 22.21
N ARG A 65 -12.14 -16.32 21.42
CA ARG A 65 -12.59 -14.95 21.75
C ARG A 65 -14.10 -14.81 21.92
N SER A 66 -14.90 -15.68 21.29
CA SER A 66 -16.34 -15.52 21.29
C SER A 66 -17.08 -16.63 22.02
N ARG A 67 -18.13 -16.26 22.72
CA ARG A 67 -19.08 -17.21 23.29
C ARG A 67 -19.90 -17.89 22.18
N GLY A 68 -20.40 -19.10 22.46
CA GLY A 68 -21.03 -20.00 21.48
C GLY A 68 -22.14 -19.39 20.62
N PHE A 69 -22.88 -18.41 21.14
CA PHE A 69 -23.92 -17.71 20.36
C PHE A 69 -23.33 -16.97 19.14
N PHE A 70 -22.28 -16.19 19.34
CA PHE A 70 -21.64 -15.43 18.24
C PHE A 70 -21.01 -16.37 17.21
N LEU A 71 -20.34 -17.44 17.66
CA LEU A 71 -19.78 -18.46 16.79
C LEU A 71 -20.87 -19.11 15.93
N THR A 72 -22.06 -19.41 16.52
CA THR A 72 -23.19 -19.98 15.80
C THR A 72 -23.73 -19.03 14.73
N VAL A 73 -23.94 -17.76 15.08
CA VAL A 73 -24.44 -16.75 14.15
C VAL A 73 -23.44 -16.54 12.99
N LEU A 74 -22.15 -16.45 13.31
CA LEU A 74 -21.11 -16.29 12.30
C LEU A 74 -21.03 -17.51 11.37
N THR A 75 -21.11 -18.73 11.94
CA THR A 75 -21.16 -19.98 11.14
C THR A 75 -22.35 -19.98 10.17
N ALA A 76 -23.54 -19.61 10.67
CA ALA A 76 -24.74 -19.55 9.83
C ALA A 76 -24.61 -18.51 8.71
N ALA A 77 -24.09 -17.32 9.00
CA ALA A 77 -23.83 -16.27 8.00
C ALA A 77 -22.84 -16.72 6.94
N LEU A 78 -21.71 -17.31 7.35
CA LEU A 78 -20.72 -17.86 6.43
C LEU A 78 -21.28 -19.02 5.60
N PHE A 79 -22.06 -19.91 6.21
CA PHE A 79 -22.70 -21.02 5.50
C PHE A 79 -23.61 -20.51 4.38
N VAL A 80 -24.46 -19.52 4.65
CA VAL A 80 -25.32 -18.90 3.64
C VAL A 80 -24.49 -18.28 2.51
N GLY A 81 -23.44 -17.53 2.86
CA GLY A 81 -22.51 -16.92 1.90
C GLY A 81 -21.79 -17.95 1.03
N TYR A 82 -21.26 -19.01 1.63
CA TYR A 82 -20.55 -20.08 0.92
C TYR A 82 -21.50 -20.90 0.04
N MET A 83 -22.71 -21.18 0.50
CA MET A 83 -23.75 -21.81 -0.30
C MET A 83 -24.11 -20.96 -1.52
N TRP A 84 -24.25 -19.65 -1.34
CA TRP A 84 -24.51 -18.72 -2.44
C TRP A 84 -23.37 -18.73 -3.47
N ILE A 85 -22.11 -18.67 -3.04
CA ILE A 85 -20.93 -18.75 -3.92
C ILE A 85 -20.87 -20.11 -4.62
N SER A 86 -21.07 -21.22 -3.91
CA SER A 86 -21.00 -22.58 -4.47
C SER A 86 -22.04 -22.84 -5.56
N GLN A 87 -23.22 -22.20 -5.47
CA GLN A 87 -24.24 -22.26 -6.53
C GLN A 87 -23.80 -21.54 -7.82
N LYS A 88 -22.85 -20.60 -7.74
CA LYS A 88 -22.29 -19.85 -8.88
C LYS A 88 -21.09 -20.53 -9.52
N LYS A 89 -20.61 -21.65 -8.98
CA LYS A 89 -19.41 -22.41 -9.44
C LYS A 89 -19.44 -22.91 -10.88
N ARG A 90 -20.53 -22.78 -11.63
CA ARG A 90 -20.57 -23.12 -13.07
C ARG A 90 -19.49 -22.39 -13.90
N PHE A 91 -18.85 -21.34 -13.35
CA PHE A 91 -17.94 -20.48 -14.08
C PHE A 91 -16.45 -20.65 -13.70
N PHE A 92 -16.10 -21.29 -12.55
CA PHE A 92 -14.75 -21.22 -12.03
C PHE A 92 -14.23 -22.57 -11.52
N SER A 93 -12.95 -22.82 -11.80
CA SER A 93 -12.22 -23.97 -11.25
C SER A 93 -11.62 -23.56 -9.89
N THR A 94 -12.11 -24.16 -8.82
CA THR A 94 -11.61 -23.99 -7.45
C THR A 94 -10.10 -24.23 -7.34
N GLU A 95 -9.59 -25.21 -8.12
CA GLU A 95 -8.17 -25.57 -8.15
C GLU A 95 -7.25 -24.40 -8.50
N LYS A 96 -7.73 -23.50 -9.37
CA LYS A 96 -6.93 -22.32 -9.80
C LYS A 96 -6.71 -21.33 -8.68
N HIS A 97 -7.59 -21.27 -7.68
CA HIS A 97 -7.53 -20.31 -6.57
C HIS A 97 -6.89 -20.89 -5.31
N ALA A 98 -6.77 -22.21 -5.23
CA ALA A 98 -6.30 -22.94 -4.05
C ALA A 98 -4.91 -22.47 -3.57
N ALA A 99 -3.95 -22.31 -4.49
CA ALA A 99 -2.60 -21.90 -4.14
C ALA A 99 -2.54 -20.49 -3.50
N LEU A 100 -3.32 -19.54 -4.04
CA LEU A 100 -3.39 -18.19 -3.45
C LEU A 100 -4.10 -18.21 -2.10
N ALA A 101 -5.19 -18.98 -1.97
CA ALA A 101 -5.90 -19.14 -0.70
C ALA A 101 -4.99 -19.75 0.39
N ALA A 102 -4.20 -20.77 0.04
CA ALA A 102 -3.22 -21.36 0.96
C ALA A 102 -2.13 -20.38 1.36
N PHE A 103 -1.59 -19.61 0.40
CA PHE A 103 -0.60 -18.56 0.69
C PHE A 103 -1.16 -17.51 1.65
N LEU A 104 -2.34 -16.97 1.38
CA LEU A 104 -2.95 -15.95 2.25
C LEU A 104 -3.29 -16.48 3.64
N SER A 105 -3.72 -17.74 3.72
CA SER A 105 -3.96 -18.42 5.00
C SER A 105 -2.68 -18.59 5.81
N ALA A 106 -1.58 -19.00 5.16
CA ALA A 106 -0.28 -19.11 5.82
C ALA A 106 0.24 -17.76 6.31
N MET A 107 0.08 -16.69 5.49
CA MET A 107 0.45 -15.33 5.87
C MET A 107 -0.37 -14.82 7.06
N TYR A 108 -1.67 -15.09 7.07
CA TYR A 108 -2.55 -14.74 8.18
C TYR A 108 -2.12 -15.46 9.48
N THR A 109 -1.93 -16.77 9.42
CA THR A 109 -1.57 -17.60 10.58
C THR A 109 -0.17 -17.25 11.10
N GLY A 110 0.81 -17.07 10.20
CA GLY A 110 2.16 -16.62 10.56
C GLY A 110 2.16 -15.21 11.16
N GLY A 111 1.36 -14.30 10.63
CA GLY A 111 1.18 -12.97 11.21
C GLY A 111 0.65 -13.01 12.64
N MET A 112 -0.28 -13.94 12.95
CA MET A 112 -0.76 -14.12 14.31
C MET A 112 0.35 -14.58 15.28
N ALA A 113 1.26 -15.44 14.83
CA ALA A 113 2.38 -15.86 15.67
C ALA A 113 3.30 -14.67 16.02
N TYR A 114 3.56 -13.79 15.07
CA TYR A 114 4.32 -12.56 15.31
C TYR A 114 3.57 -11.57 16.19
N TRP A 115 2.26 -11.41 15.98
CA TRP A 115 1.44 -10.51 16.78
C TRP A 115 1.43 -10.87 18.26
N TYR A 116 1.31 -12.17 18.58
CA TYR A 116 1.20 -12.63 19.96
C TYR A 116 2.56 -13.04 20.59
N GLY A 117 3.54 -13.47 19.81
CA GLY A 117 4.78 -14.03 20.33
C GLY A 117 6.07 -13.53 19.68
N GLY A 118 6.01 -12.64 18.70
CA GLY A 118 7.20 -12.10 18.02
C GLY A 118 7.99 -13.13 17.19
N SER A 119 7.54 -14.38 17.11
CA SER A 119 8.23 -15.47 16.39
C SER A 119 7.25 -16.54 15.90
N LEU A 120 7.61 -17.21 14.79
CA LEU A 120 6.89 -18.39 14.30
C LEU A 120 6.88 -19.56 15.29
N SER A 121 7.81 -19.59 16.25
CA SER A 121 7.88 -20.65 17.26
C SER A 121 6.57 -20.80 18.04
N LEU A 122 5.79 -19.73 18.21
CA LEU A 122 4.50 -19.77 18.87
C LEU A 122 3.51 -20.75 18.24
N LEU A 123 3.62 -21.01 16.93
CA LEU A 123 2.73 -21.95 16.21
C LEU A 123 2.89 -23.39 16.71
N TYR A 124 4.07 -23.77 17.22
CA TYR A 124 4.40 -25.16 17.53
C TYR A 124 5.00 -25.40 18.93
N SER A 125 5.34 -24.35 19.68
CA SER A 125 5.96 -24.47 21.01
C SER A 125 5.05 -25.16 22.02
N PHE A 126 3.74 -24.98 21.92
CA PHE A 126 2.75 -25.59 22.83
C PHE A 126 1.79 -26.50 22.08
N GLN A 127 1.39 -27.63 22.67
CA GLN A 127 0.49 -28.58 22.02
C GLN A 127 -0.83 -27.93 21.60
N ILE A 128 -1.40 -27.06 22.46
CA ILE A 128 -2.65 -26.37 22.16
C ILE A 128 -2.49 -25.40 20.98
N ASN A 129 -1.37 -24.70 20.87
CA ASN A 129 -1.10 -23.80 19.76
C ASN A 129 -0.89 -24.55 18.44
N ARG A 130 -0.37 -25.79 18.46
CA ARG A 130 -0.33 -26.63 17.24
C ARG A 130 -1.71 -26.90 16.69
N ILE A 131 -2.66 -27.24 17.57
CA ILE A 131 -4.07 -27.47 17.18
C ILE A 131 -4.68 -26.16 16.67
N ARG A 132 -4.52 -25.04 17.38
CA ARG A 132 -5.02 -23.73 16.98
C ARG A 132 -4.45 -23.28 15.64
N SER A 133 -3.16 -23.52 15.40
CA SER A 133 -2.50 -23.20 14.13
C SER A 133 -3.09 -23.98 12.96
N ILE A 134 -3.41 -25.27 13.15
CA ILE A 134 -4.10 -26.06 12.14
C ILE A 134 -5.50 -25.51 11.88
N VAL A 135 -6.25 -25.19 12.94
CA VAL A 135 -7.59 -24.58 12.81
C VAL A 135 -7.53 -23.25 12.05
N LEU A 136 -6.56 -22.39 12.37
CA LEU A 136 -6.32 -21.13 11.69
C LEU A 136 -5.99 -21.35 10.21
N LEU A 137 -5.03 -22.23 9.90
CA LEU A 137 -4.62 -22.53 8.53
C LEU A 137 -5.79 -23.07 7.69
N VAL A 138 -6.51 -24.05 8.21
CA VAL A 138 -7.60 -24.70 7.46
C VAL A 138 -8.82 -23.77 7.36
N GLY A 139 -9.21 -23.12 8.43
CA GLY A 139 -10.38 -22.24 8.43
C GLY A 139 -10.17 -21.00 7.58
N MET A 140 -8.97 -20.36 7.68
CA MET A 140 -8.65 -19.22 6.84
C MET A 140 -8.42 -19.58 5.38
N TYR A 141 -7.93 -20.80 5.08
CA TYR A 141 -7.89 -21.30 3.71
C TYR A 141 -9.28 -21.31 3.06
N PHE A 142 -10.29 -21.85 3.73
CA PHE A 142 -11.66 -21.82 3.22
C PHE A 142 -12.22 -20.41 3.11
N PHE A 143 -11.92 -19.55 4.08
CA PHE A 143 -12.31 -18.13 4.01
C PHE A 143 -11.76 -17.47 2.73
N TYR A 144 -10.45 -17.53 2.53
CA TYR A 144 -9.83 -16.89 1.37
C TYR A 144 -10.26 -17.54 0.05
N LEU A 145 -10.43 -18.86 0.02
CA LEU A 145 -10.90 -19.56 -1.16
C LEU A 145 -12.26 -19.03 -1.63
N HIS A 146 -13.23 -18.97 -0.71
CA HIS A 146 -14.57 -18.47 -1.04
C HIS A 146 -14.58 -16.96 -1.30
N ALA A 147 -13.78 -16.19 -0.59
CA ALA A 147 -13.64 -14.75 -0.84
C ALA A 147 -13.08 -14.46 -2.24
N ILE A 148 -12.04 -15.20 -2.67
CA ILE A 148 -11.45 -15.08 -4.02
C ILE A 148 -12.48 -15.51 -5.09
N GLU A 149 -13.16 -16.63 -4.90
CA GLU A 149 -14.21 -17.10 -5.81
C GLU A 149 -15.36 -16.09 -5.95
N GLY A 150 -15.82 -15.57 -4.81
CA GLY A 150 -16.89 -14.56 -4.77
C GLY A 150 -16.49 -13.27 -5.48
N MET A 151 -15.26 -12.79 -5.24
CA MET A 151 -14.72 -11.60 -5.89
C MET A 151 -14.58 -11.83 -7.41
N HIS A 152 -14.05 -12.99 -7.82
CA HIS A 152 -13.93 -13.34 -9.23
C HIS A 152 -15.29 -13.32 -9.93
N TYR A 153 -16.32 -13.90 -9.30
CA TYR A 153 -17.69 -13.84 -9.81
C TYR A 153 -18.22 -12.42 -9.91
N MET A 154 -18.05 -11.60 -8.86
CA MET A 154 -18.57 -10.23 -8.84
C MET A 154 -17.91 -9.33 -9.88
N LEU A 155 -16.60 -9.51 -10.12
CA LEU A 155 -15.86 -8.70 -11.09
C LEU A 155 -16.19 -9.11 -12.55
N HIS A 156 -16.55 -10.39 -12.80
CA HIS A 156 -16.88 -10.88 -14.14
C HIS A 156 -18.37 -10.86 -14.46
N LYS A 157 -19.23 -10.70 -13.46
CA LYS A 157 -20.66 -10.53 -13.71
C LYS A 157 -20.87 -9.31 -14.60
N LYS A 158 -21.09 -9.55 -15.90
CA LYS A 158 -21.52 -8.47 -16.82
C LYS A 158 -22.77 -7.84 -16.21
N THR A 159 -22.74 -6.54 -16.06
CA THR A 159 -23.96 -5.77 -15.84
C THR A 159 -24.78 -5.92 -17.12
N GLU A 160 -25.70 -6.90 -17.17
CA GLU A 160 -26.61 -7.15 -18.30
C GLU A 160 -27.42 -5.91 -18.70
N ASN A 161 -27.37 -4.87 -17.89
CA ASN A 161 -28.07 -3.60 -18.11
C ASN A 161 -27.21 -2.48 -18.72
N ALA A 162 -26.01 -2.76 -19.23
CA ALA A 162 -25.19 -1.73 -19.87
C ALA A 162 -25.66 -1.34 -21.28
N GLY A 163 -26.67 -2.05 -21.82
CA GLY A 163 -27.14 -1.89 -23.21
C GLY A 163 -28.46 -1.19 -23.43
N THR A 164 -29.28 -0.92 -22.40
CA THR A 164 -30.65 -0.42 -22.61
C THR A 164 -31.12 0.64 -21.62
N VAL A 165 -30.23 1.50 -21.12
CA VAL A 165 -30.71 2.82 -20.70
C VAL A 165 -30.67 3.71 -21.93
N ALA A 166 -31.64 3.45 -22.84
CA ALA A 166 -31.98 4.39 -23.86
C ALA A 166 -32.30 5.74 -23.20
N GLU A 167 -31.48 6.67 -23.51
CA GLU A 167 -31.50 8.08 -23.37
C GLU A 167 -32.89 8.73 -23.19
N LYS A 168 -33.33 8.86 -21.94
CA LYS A 168 -34.13 10.03 -21.59
C LYS A 168 -33.12 11.16 -21.30
N LYS A 169 -32.66 11.82 -22.37
CA LYS A 169 -31.79 12.99 -22.30
C LYS A 169 -32.57 14.16 -21.74
N GLY A 170 -32.76 14.23 -20.44
CA GLY A 170 -33.13 15.46 -19.78
C GLY A 170 -31.94 16.44 -19.79
N LYS A 171 -32.23 17.75 -19.93
CA LYS A 171 -31.25 18.86 -19.94
C LYS A 171 -30.23 18.74 -18.77
N TRP A 172 -30.67 18.28 -17.61
CA TRP A 172 -29.86 18.01 -16.40
C TRP A 172 -28.87 16.85 -16.57
N VAL A 173 -29.25 15.79 -17.27
CA VAL A 173 -28.38 14.63 -17.51
C VAL A 173 -27.25 15.00 -18.47
N SER A 174 -27.53 15.83 -19.48
CA SER A 174 -26.50 16.30 -20.42
C SER A 174 -25.51 17.26 -19.74
N MET A 175 -26.01 18.13 -18.84
CA MET A 175 -25.17 19.04 -18.05
C MET A 175 -24.31 18.27 -17.05
N TYR A 176 -24.86 17.26 -16.38
CA TYR A 176 -24.11 16.36 -15.49
C TYR A 176 -23.06 15.55 -16.24
N GLN A 177 -23.36 15.06 -17.44
CA GLN A 177 -22.38 14.35 -18.28
C GLN A 177 -21.23 15.27 -18.71
N LYS A 178 -21.50 16.54 -19.02
CA LYS A 178 -20.49 17.52 -19.43
C LYS A 178 -19.65 18.05 -18.27
N SER A 179 -20.21 18.11 -17.05
CA SER A 179 -19.58 18.70 -15.85
C SER A 179 -19.20 17.70 -14.77
N SER A 180 -19.22 16.39 -15.08
CA SER A 180 -19.10 15.31 -14.08
C SER A 180 -17.84 15.40 -13.20
N PHE A 181 -16.70 15.76 -13.79
CA PHE A 181 -15.45 15.92 -13.03
C PHE A 181 -15.58 17.01 -11.95
N TRP A 182 -16.01 18.22 -12.33
CA TRP A 182 -16.09 19.36 -11.41
C TRP A 182 -17.10 19.13 -10.28
N ILE A 183 -18.23 18.48 -10.59
CA ILE A 183 -19.23 18.12 -9.58
C ILE A 183 -18.66 17.09 -8.63
N THR A 184 -18.03 16.02 -9.11
CA THR A 184 -17.41 14.99 -8.30
C THR A 184 -16.31 15.56 -7.42
N TRP A 185 -15.45 16.41 -7.98
CA TRP A 185 -14.40 17.09 -7.24
C TRP A 185 -14.97 18.03 -6.16
N GLY A 186 -15.98 18.81 -6.48
CA GLY A 186 -16.65 19.71 -5.53
C GLY A 186 -17.26 18.95 -4.35
N ILE A 187 -17.89 17.78 -4.59
CA ILE A 187 -18.45 16.96 -3.51
C ILE A 187 -17.34 16.36 -2.64
N LEU A 188 -16.25 15.85 -3.25
CA LEU A 188 -15.10 15.35 -2.50
C LEU A 188 -14.47 16.46 -1.64
N MET A 189 -14.29 17.64 -2.22
CA MET A 189 -13.77 18.81 -1.49
C MET A 189 -14.68 19.22 -0.33
N LEU A 190 -15.99 19.22 -0.53
CA LEU A 190 -16.95 19.55 0.51
C LEU A 190 -16.90 18.52 1.67
N ALA A 191 -16.85 17.24 1.33
CA ALA A 191 -16.69 16.16 2.32
C ALA A 191 -15.37 16.30 3.10
N TRP A 192 -14.26 16.58 2.42
CA TRP A 192 -12.95 16.71 3.05
C TRP A 192 -12.76 18.03 3.80
N LEU A 193 -13.44 19.10 3.36
CA LEU A 193 -13.39 20.39 4.05
C LEU A 193 -13.85 20.28 5.51
N VAL A 194 -14.84 19.43 5.78
CA VAL A 194 -15.27 19.13 7.16
C VAL A 194 -14.10 18.60 7.98
N HIS A 195 -13.35 17.62 7.43
CA HIS A 195 -12.16 17.05 8.09
C HIS A 195 -11.07 18.11 8.30
N LEU A 196 -10.83 18.97 7.32
CA LEU A 196 -9.82 20.04 7.41
C LEU A 196 -10.16 21.05 8.49
N ILE A 197 -11.45 21.47 8.58
CA ILE A 197 -11.90 22.41 9.61
C ILE A 197 -11.75 21.79 11.00
N LEU A 198 -12.19 20.54 11.17
CA LEU A 198 -12.11 19.82 12.45
C LEU A 198 -10.66 19.56 12.90
N ARG A 199 -9.71 19.60 11.99
CA ARG A 199 -8.28 19.39 12.24
C ARG A 199 -7.43 20.63 12.00
N TYR A 200 -8.07 21.82 11.97
CA TYR A 200 -7.34 23.09 11.81
C TYR A 200 -6.30 23.29 12.91
N PRO A 201 -5.07 23.76 12.58
CA PRO A 201 -4.57 24.18 11.27
C PRO A 201 -4.00 23.03 10.42
N GLY A 202 -3.99 21.84 10.90
CA GLY A 202 -3.40 20.63 10.35
C GLY A 202 -2.73 19.82 11.45
N ALA A 203 -2.14 18.67 11.10
CA ALA A 203 -1.45 17.81 12.05
C ALA A 203 0.02 17.65 11.62
N MET A 204 0.93 17.97 12.50
CA MET A 204 2.38 17.84 12.27
C MET A 204 2.88 16.46 12.68
N SER A 205 3.75 15.87 11.88
CA SER A 205 4.48 14.64 12.20
C SER A 205 5.92 14.97 12.55
N TYR A 206 6.62 14.00 13.12
CA TYR A 206 8.08 14.11 13.40
C TYR A 206 8.88 14.56 12.17
N ASP A 207 8.58 13.98 11.00
CA ASP A 207 9.22 14.36 9.73
C ASP A 207 9.03 15.85 9.39
N ASN A 208 7.89 16.44 9.72
CA ASN A 208 7.60 17.85 9.44
C ASN A 208 8.44 18.80 10.30
N TRP A 209 8.61 18.44 11.57
CA TRP A 209 9.50 19.20 12.46
C TRP A 209 10.94 19.14 11.97
N ALA A 210 11.45 17.97 11.60
CA ALA A 210 12.78 17.84 11.01
C ALA A 210 12.93 18.68 9.73
N GLN A 211 11.91 18.72 8.87
CA GLN A 211 11.92 19.56 7.67
C GLN A 211 12.01 21.05 8.00
N LEU A 212 11.33 21.52 9.04
CA LEU A 212 11.42 22.92 9.47
C LEU A 212 12.80 23.27 10.05
N ARG A 213 13.43 22.34 10.83
CA ARG A 213 14.81 22.54 11.32
C ARG A 213 15.78 22.77 10.17
N TYR A 214 15.68 21.97 9.11
CA TYR A 214 16.48 22.15 7.90
C TYR A 214 16.17 23.48 7.18
N TYR A 215 14.89 23.79 6.97
CA TYR A 215 14.48 24.96 6.21
C TYR A 215 14.89 26.29 6.89
N TYR A 216 14.82 26.35 8.22
CA TYR A 216 15.18 27.56 9.01
C TYR A 216 16.64 27.59 9.46
N GLY A 217 17.42 26.55 9.14
CA GLY A 217 18.86 26.51 9.42
C GLY A 217 19.21 26.22 10.90
N PHE A 218 18.32 25.63 11.68
CA PHE A 218 18.61 25.11 13.01
C PHE A 218 19.47 23.86 12.99
N GLU A 219 19.37 23.10 11.92
CA GLU A 219 20.22 21.95 11.63
C GLU A 219 20.75 22.07 10.20
N THR A 220 21.90 21.42 9.92
CA THR A 220 22.44 21.33 8.56
C THR A 220 21.41 20.68 7.63
N TYR A 221 21.06 21.38 6.57
CA TYR A 221 20.10 20.86 5.60
C TYR A 221 20.72 19.69 4.86
N THR A 222 20.21 18.49 5.12
CA THR A 222 20.72 17.28 4.50
C THR A 222 19.70 16.61 3.58
N THR A 223 20.19 15.64 2.81
CA THR A 223 19.33 14.82 1.95
C THR A 223 18.56 13.74 2.73
N ALA A 224 18.49 13.75 4.05
CA ALA A 224 17.67 12.84 4.86
C ALA A 224 16.18 12.97 4.51
N GLN A 225 15.71 14.21 4.32
CA GLN A 225 14.37 14.50 3.86
C GLN A 225 14.36 14.87 2.35
N PRO A 226 13.24 14.70 1.60
CA PRO A 226 13.15 15.14 0.21
C PRO A 226 13.33 16.66 0.11
N ILE A 227 14.38 17.08 -0.60
CA ILE A 227 14.82 18.47 -0.70
C ILE A 227 13.69 19.40 -1.15
N PHE A 228 13.01 19.05 -2.24
CA PHE A 228 11.93 19.86 -2.78
C PHE A 228 10.73 19.95 -1.82
N HIS A 229 10.31 18.85 -1.21
CA HIS A 229 9.17 18.85 -0.29
C HIS A 229 9.48 19.69 0.96
N THR A 230 10.70 19.60 1.49
CA THR A 230 11.17 20.40 2.61
C THR A 230 11.13 21.88 2.28
N TRP A 231 11.68 22.27 1.12
CA TRP A 231 11.63 23.64 0.63
C TRP A 231 10.20 24.15 0.43
N LEU A 232 9.34 23.33 -0.20
CA LEU A 232 7.95 23.69 -0.45
C LEU A 232 7.19 23.91 0.86
N PHE A 233 7.27 22.94 1.79
CA PHE A 233 6.61 23.03 3.08
C PHE A 233 7.08 24.23 3.89
N GLY A 234 8.38 24.42 4.05
CA GLY A 234 8.96 25.57 4.74
C GLY A 234 8.56 26.91 4.12
N SER A 235 8.45 26.96 2.78
CA SER A 235 8.02 28.19 2.08
C SER A 235 6.57 28.57 2.39
N PHE A 236 5.66 27.58 2.53
CA PHE A 236 4.29 27.85 2.97
C PHE A 236 4.23 28.33 4.42
N ILE A 237 5.02 27.71 5.31
CA ILE A 237 5.09 28.17 6.71
C ILE A 237 5.63 29.61 6.76
N ARG A 238 6.71 29.89 6.02
CA ARG A 238 7.27 31.26 5.91
C ARG A 238 6.26 32.26 5.36
N LEU A 239 5.46 31.87 4.37
CA LEU A 239 4.37 32.70 3.86
C LEU A 239 3.36 33.02 4.96
N GLY A 240 2.93 32.01 5.73
CA GLY A 240 2.02 32.18 6.85
C GLY A 240 2.57 33.13 7.91
N VAL A 241 3.83 32.96 8.29
CA VAL A 241 4.52 33.89 9.24
C VAL A 241 4.50 35.31 8.72
N LYS A 242 4.78 35.52 7.42
CA LYS A 242 4.69 36.88 6.81
C LYS A 242 3.27 37.45 6.81
N LEU A 243 2.24 36.57 6.76
CA LEU A 243 0.83 36.97 6.88
C LEU A 243 0.36 37.10 8.34
N GLY A 244 1.28 36.99 9.31
CA GLY A 244 0.99 37.13 10.73
C GLY A 244 0.49 35.84 11.44
N SER A 245 0.52 34.67 10.77
CA SER A 245 0.06 33.42 11.39
C SER A 245 0.75 32.18 10.82
N SER A 246 1.53 31.49 11.64
CA SER A 246 2.11 30.18 11.27
C SER A 246 1.03 29.13 10.98
N ASN A 247 -0.07 29.18 11.73
CA ASN A 247 -1.24 28.32 11.49
C ASN A 247 -1.83 28.52 10.09
N ALA A 248 -1.88 29.76 9.59
CA ALA A 248 -2.33 30.03 8.22
C ALA A 248 -1.40 29.39 7.18
N GLY A 249 -0.09 29.43 7.40
CA GLY A 249 0.88 28.78 6.53
C GLY A 249 0.70 27.25 6.47
N LEU A 250 0.53 26.62 7.63
CA LEU A 250 0.25 25.17 7.73
C LEU A 250 -1.05 24.82 7.03
N PHE A 251 -2.13 25.58 7.30
CA PHE A 251 -3.44 25.33 6.69
C PHE A 251 -3.41 25.51 5.17
N LEU A 252 -2.72 26.52 4.65
CA LEU A 252 -2.57 26.74 3.20
C LEU A 252 -1.85 25.57 2.52
N PHE A 253 -0.81 25.02 3.15
CA PHE A 253 -0.15 23.82 2.64
C PHE A 253 -1.09 22.61 2.62
N VAL A 254 -1.78 22.37 3.73
CA VAL A 254 -2.78 21.30 3.86
C VAL A 254 -3.90 21.45 2.83
N LEU A 255 -4.39 22.66 2.61
CA LEU A 255 -5.40 22.96 1.60
C LEU A 255 -4.88 22.67 0.19
N MET A 256 -3.66 23.11 -0.15
CA MET A 256 -3.04 22.85 -1.45
C MET A 256 -2.94 21.35 -1.74
N GLN A 257 -2.39 20.56 -0.81
CA GLN A 257 -2.29 19.10 -1.01
C GLN A 257 -3.65 18.42 -1.10
N THR A 258 -4.64 18.91 -0.36
CA THR A 258 -6.03 18.41 -0.41
C THR A 258 -6.68 18.66 -1.77
N LEU A 259 -6.49 19.86 -2.32
CA LEU A 259 -6.97 20.22 -3.66
C LEU A 259 -6.38 19.30 -4.73
N ILE A 260 -5.07 19.04 -4.67
CA ILE A 260 -4.38 18.16 -5.62
C ILE A 260 -4.90 16.73 -5.52
N MET A 261 -4.90 16.13 -4.31
CA MET A 261 -5.31 14.74 -4.12
C MET A 261 -6.77 14.53 -4.50
N SER A 262 -7.68 15.39 -4.05
CA SER A 262 -9.10 15.27 -4.36
C SER A 262 -9.39 15.41 -5.87
N ALA A 263 -8.64 16.27 -6.58
CA ALA A 263 -8.74 16.40 -8.04
C ALA A 263 -8.29 15.11 -8.75
N VAL A 264 -7.21 14.50 -8.30
CA VAL A 264 -6.71 13.24 -8.87
C VAL A 264 -7.69 12.08 -8.61
N LEU A 265 -8.28 12.02 -7.41
CA LEU A 265 -9.29 11.00 -7.09
C LEU A 265 -10.60 11.24 -7.85
N ALA A 266 -11.01 12.49 -8.05
CA ALA A 266 -12.15 12.82 -8.90
C ALA A 266 -11.89 12.39 -10.37
N TRP A 267 -10.66 12.56 -10.86
CA TRP A 267 -10.30 12.03 -12.18
C TRP A 267 -10.36 10.52 -12.23
N THR A 268 -9.89 9.82 -11.18
CA THR A 268 -10.04 8.36 -11.06
C THR A 268 -11.51 7.93 -11.23
N LEU A 269 -12.43 8.58 -10.50
CA LEU A 269 -13.87 8.30 -10.59
C LEU A 269 -14.45 8.61 -11.97
N GLU A 270 -13.97 9.67 -12.61
CA GLU A 270 -14.36 10.01 -13.98
C GLU A 270 -13.88 8.96 -15.00
N LEU A 271 -12.64 8.44 -14.84
CA LEU A 271 -12.14 7.34 -15.67
C LEU A 271 -12.97 6.06 -15.46
N MET A 272 -13.30 5.73 -14.21
CA MET A 272 -14.18 4.60 -13.90
C MET A 272 -15.54 4.73 -14.58
N LYS A 273 -16.09 5.95 -14.65
CA LYS A 273 -17.33 6.23 -15.36
C LYS A 273 -17.19 6.05 -16.87
N ARG A 274 -16.14 6.62 -17.48
CA ARG A 274 -15.85 6.51 -18.93
C ARG A 274 -15.59 5.06 -19.36
N TRP A 275 -15.03 4.25 -18.49
CA TRP A 275 -14.78 2.82 -18.75
C TRP A 275 -15.99 1.93 -18.51
N ASN A 276 -17.10 2.51 -18.11
CA ASN A 276 -18.34 1.80 -17.78
C ASN A 276 -18.16 0.74 -16.69
N THR A 277 -17.31 1.04 -15.69
CA THR A 277 -17.13 0.21 -14.50
C THR A 277 -18.47 -0.03 -13.80
N ALA A 278 -18.66 -1.20 -13.22
CA ALA A 278 -19.89 -1.56 -12.51
C ALA A 278 -20.31 -0.47 -11.49
N SER A 279 -21.60 -0.10 -11.51
CA SER A 279 -22.12 1.05 -10.75
C SER A 279 -21.86 0.93 -9.25
N TRP A 280 -21.96 -0.29 -8.69
CA TRP A 280 -21.72 -0.52 -7.27
C TRP A 280 -20.26 -0.26 -6.89
N ILE A 281 -19.26 -0.62 -7.75
CA ILE A 281 -17.84 -0.35 -7.50
C ILE A 281 -17.58 1.16 -7.51
N ARG A 282 -18.15 1.89 -8.47
CA ARG A 282 -18.02 3.35 -8.53
C ARG A 282 -18.61 4.05 -7.31
N LYS A 283 -19.80 3.61 -6.87
CA LYS A 283 -20.46 4.14 -5.67
C LYS A 283 -19.65 3.83 -4.41
N LEU A 284 -19.15 2.60 -4.29
CA LEU A 284 -18.31 2.20 -3.17
C LEU A 284 -17.00 3.00 -3.13
N ALA A 285 -16.30 3.12 -4.26
CA ALA A 285 -15.07 3.91 -4.35
C ALA A 285 -15.33 5.38 -3.97
N PHE A 286 -16.41 5.97 -4.45
CA PHE A 286 -16.79 7.34 -4.10
C PHE A 286 -17.07 7.49 -2.60
N ALA A 287 -17.85 6.58 -2.00
CA ALA A 287 -18.16 6.61 -0.57
C ALA A 287 -16.91 6.43 0.29
N VAL A 288 -16.03 5.48 -0.08
CA VAL A 288 -14.76 5.26 0.60
C VAL A 288 -13.86 6.49 0.51
N TYR A 289 -13.74 7.13 -0.64
CA TYR A 289 -12.97 8.36 -0.79
C TYR A 289 -13.53 9.53 0.05
N CYS A 290 -14.86 9.61 0.22
CA CYS A 290 -15.47 10.67 1.03
C CYS A 290 -15.27 10.46 2.53
N VAL A 291 -15.35 9.22 3.03
CA VAL A 291 -15.58 8.95 4.45
C VAL A 291 -14.42 8.20 5.11
N ALA A 292 -13.71 7.33 4.39
CA ALA A 292 -12.69 6.50 5.02
C ALA A 292 -11.50 7.36 5.50
N PRO A 293 -11.09 7.20 6.77
CA PRO A 293 -10.02 7.98 7.38
C PRO A 293 -8.70 7.99 6.60
N TYR A 294 -8.36 6.93 5.90
CA TYR A 294 -7.14 6.88 5.08
C TYR A 294 -7.11 7.93 3.96
N PHE A 295 -8.26 8.38 3.48
CA PHE A 295 -8.34 9.38 2.41
C PHE A 295 -8.51 10.79 2.97
N ALA A 296 -9.65 11.06 3.60
CA ALA A 296 -9.98 12.38 4.10
C ALA A 296 -9.14 12.80 5.32
N GLY A 297 -8.86 11.88 6.24
CA GLY A 297 -8.13 12.19 7.47
C GLY A 297 -6.67 12.51 7.24
N TYR A 298 -5.98 11.77 6.36
CA TYR A 298 -4.59 12.07 6.03
C TYR A 298 -4.39 13.34 5.21
N ALA A 299 -5.46 13.91 4.65
CA ALA A 299 -5.39 15.20 3.99
C ALA A 299 -4.90 16.33 4.91
N ALA A 300 -5.16 16.21 6.22
CA ALA A 300 -4.70 17.18 7.22
C ALA A 300 -3.21 17.04 7.62
N PHE A 301 -2.50 16.02 7.11
CA PHE A 301 -1.10 15.78 7.45
C PHE A 301 -0.19 16.21 6.31
N PRO A 302 0.71 17.17 6.49
CA PRO A 302 1.62 17.67 5.44
C PRO A 302 2.81 16.72 5.24
N ILE A 303 2.55 15.41 5.12
CA ILE A 303 3.59 14.40 4.93
C ILE A 303 3.97 14.25 3.45
N LYS A 304 5.26 14.07 3.21
CA LYS A 304 5.83 13.85 1.87
C LYS A 304 5.15 12.72 1.09
N ASP A 305 4.73 11.67 1.81
CA ASP A 305 4.09 10.49 1.23
C ASP A 305 2.71 10.78 0.62
N TYR A 306 2.01 11.80 1.13
CA TYR A 306 0.68 12.15 0.64
C TYR A 306 0.73 12.80 -0.75
N LEU A 307 1.57 13.82 -0.94
CA LEU A 307 1.78 14.44 -2.25
C LEU A 307 2.41 13.47 -3.26
N TYR A 308 3.41 12.71 -2.81
CA TYR A 308 3.98 11.63 -3.63
C TYR A 308 2.90 10.71 -4.17
N THR A 309 1.98 10.27 -3.30
CA THR A 309 0.89 9.37 -3.67
C THR A 309 -0.09 10.04 -4.65
N ALA A 310 -0.42 11.32 -4.45
CA ALA A 310 -1.30 12.03 -5.38
C ALA A 310 -0.75 12.01 -6.82
N PHE A 311 0.54 12.33 -6.97
CA PHE A 311 1.18 12.32 -8.28
C PHE A 311 1.41 10.91 -8.83
N LEU A 312 1.59 9.91 -7.95
CA LEU A 312 1.65 8.50 -8.38
C LEU A 312 0.29 8.01 -8.89
N VAL A 313 -0.82 8.34 -8.21
CA VAL A 313 -2.17 8.01 -8.71
C VAL A 313 -2.41 8.69 -10.06
N LEU A 314 -1.98 9.95 -10.23
CA LEU A 314 -2.04 10.65 -11.51
C LEU A 314 -1.27 9.89 -12.60
N LEU A 315 -0.04 9.45 -12.31
CA LEU A 315 0.76 8.64 -13.24
C LEU A 315 0.03 7.35 -13.61
N VAL A 316 -0.54 6.62 -12.64
CA VAL A 316 -1.29 5.37 -12.90
C VAL A 316 -2.55 5.64 -13.74
N CYS A 317 -3.26 6.76 -13.52
CA CYS A 317 -4.37 7.20 -14.38
C CYS A 317 -3.91 7.40 -15.84
N LEU A 318 -2.78 8.09 -16.03
CA LEU A 318 -2.21 8.34 -17.36
C LEU A 318 -1.72 7.05 -18.03
N MET A 319 -1.10 6.13 -17.27
CA MET A 319 -0.70 4.80 -17.74
C MET A 319 -1.92 3.99 -18.21
N ALA A 320 -3.01 4.01 -17.44
CA ALA A 320 -4.23 3.31 -17.78
C ALA A 320 -4.90 3.90 -19.05
N GLU A 321 -4.96 5.23 -19.16
CA GLU A 321 -5.44 5.89 -20.38
C GLU A 321 -4.53 5.56 -21.59
N TRP A 322 -3.22 5.55 -21.40
CA TRP A 322 -2.29 5.15 -22.47
C TRP A 322 -2.54 3.72 -22.94
N MET A 323 -2.76 2.77 -22.03
CA MET A 323 -3.05 1.37 -22.40
C MET A 323 -4.35 1.23 -23.21
N ILE A 324 -5.31 2.14 -23.05
CA ILE A 324 -6.56 2.17 -23.82
C ILE A 324 -6.38 2.92 -25.16
N LEU A 325 -5.84 4.14 -25.12
CA LEU A 325 -5.69 5.02 -26.28
C LEU A 325 -4.49 4.66 -27.17
N ARG A 326 -3.56 3.87 -26.66
CA ARG A 326 -2.35 3.42 -27.38
C ARG A 326 -1.57 4.61 -28.01
N GLY A 327 -1.35 4.56 -29.32
CA GLY A 327 -0.61 5.60 -30.05
C GLY A 327 -1.21 6.98 -30.00
N GLN A 328 -2.55 7.10 -29.90
CA GLN A 328 -3.27 8.37 -29.84
C GLN A 328 -2.99 9.14 -28.52
N PHE A 329 -2.68 8.44 -27.43
CA PHE A 329 -2.34 9.08 -26.15
C PHE A 329 -1.26 10.15 -26.31
N TRP A 330 -0.18 9.82 -27.03
CA TRP A 330 0.98 10.68 -27.20
C TRP A 330 0.74 11.90 -28.10
N GLN A 331 -0.40 11.97 -28.80
CA GLN A 331 -0.81 13.13 -29.59
C GLN A 331 -1.45 14.23 -28.73
N HIS A 332 -1.92 13.89 -27.53
CA HIS A 332 -2.55 14.83 -26.61
C HIS A 332 -1.50 15.58 -25.77
N ILE A 333 -1.21 16.83 -26.14
CA ILE A 333 -0.21 17.66 -25.47
C ILE A 333 -0.49 17.79 -23.96
N GLY A 334 -1.74 18.06 -23.57
CA GLY A 334 -2.12 18.19 -22.17
C GLY A 334 -1.81 16.94 -21.32
N LYS A 335 -2.02 15.73 -21.87
CA LYS A 335 -1.66 14.48 -21.18
C LYS A 335 -0.15 14.29 -21.07
N ASN A 336 0.59 14.70 -22.09
CA ASN A 336 2.05 14.64 -22.07
C ASN A 336 2.62 15.62 -21.03
N VAL A 337 2.09 16.82 -20.93
CA VAL A 337 2.47 17.81 -19.91
C VAL A 337 2.15 17.28 -18.51
N LEU A 338 0.94 16.72 -18.30
CA LEU A 338 0.57 16.12 -17.02
C LEU A 338 1.46 14.93 -16.66
N TRP A 339 1.88 14.13 -17.64
CA TRP A 339 2.86 13.05 -17.42
C TRP A 339 4.18 13.61 -16.94
N ILE A 340 4.74 14.59 -17.65
CA ILE A 340 6.04 15.20 -17.31
C ILE A 340 5.97 15.85 -15.92
N VAL A 341 5.03 16.77 -15.73
CA VAL A 341 4.92 17.55 -14.49
C VAL A 341 4.57 16.66 -13.31
N GLY A 342 3.55 15.79 -13.45
CA GLY A 342 3.12 14.89 -12.39
C GLY A 342 4.22 13.92 -11.98
N THR A 343 4.95 13.34 -12.93
CA THR A 343 6.06 12.43 -12.62
C THR A 343 7.24 13.16 -11.99
N THR A 344 7.59 14.35 -12.48
CA THR A 344 8.63 15.19 -11.86
C THR A 344 8.30 15.49 -10.42
N LEU A 345 7.09 15.98 -10.13
CA LEU A 345 6.64 16.27 -8.77
C LEU A 345 6.55 15.02 -7.89
N MET A 346 6.15 13.88 -8.46
CA MET A 346 6.18 12.59 -7.75
C MET A 346 7.58 12.27 -7.24
N ILE A 347 8.60 12.35 -8.09
CA ILE A 347 9.98 12.04 -7.72
C ILE A 347 10.52 13.06 -6.72
N LEU A 348 10.24 14.35 -6.92
CA LEU A 348 10.67 15.43 -6.05
C LEU A 348 10.07 15.35 -4.63
N CYS A 349 8.85 14.80 -4.49
CA CYS A 349 8.23 14.60 -3.18
C CYS A 349 8.82 13.40 -2.41
N ARG A 350 9.34 12.38 -3.11
CA ARG A 350 9.94 11.21 -2.45
C ARG A 350 10.98 10.55 -3.34
N LYS A 351 12.22 10.43 -2.85
CA LYS A 351 13.36 9.87 -3.60
C LYS A 351 13.10 8.49 -4.20
N ASN A 352 12.39 7.62 -3.47
CA ASN A 352 12.06 6.28 -3.97
C ASN A 352 11.22 6.30 -5.26
N GLY A 353 10.56 7.43 -5.56
CA GLY A 353 9.83 7.65 -6.81
C GLY A 353 10.69 7.51 -8.05
N ILE A 354 11.99 7.83 -7.97
CA ILE A 354 12.92 7.71 -9.11
C ILE A 354 13.09 6.25 -9.54
N TYR A 355 13.23 5.34 -8.58
CA TYR A 355 13.40 3.91 -8.87
C TYR A 355 12.12 3.31 -9.45
N LEU A 356 10.95 3.66 -8.88
CA LEU A 356 9.66 3.26 -9.42
C LEU A 356 9.50 3.75 -10.86
N TYR A 357 9.76 5.04 -11.08
CA TYR A 357 9.61 5.63 -12.41
C TYR A 357 10.61 5.08 -13.41
N PHE A 358 11.84 4.76 -12.99
CA PHE A 358 12.83 4.12 -13.85
C PHE A 358 12.32 2.79 -14.43
N VAL A 359 11.69 1.96 -13.60
CA VAL A 359 11.07 0.70 -14.08
C VAL A 359 9.92 0.99 -15.05
N VAL A 360 9.04 1.94 -14.74
CA VAL A 360 7.93 2.33 -15.63
C VAL A 360 8.47 2.85 -16.95
N ALA A 361 9.44 3.76 -16.93
CA ALA A 361 10.09 4.34 -18.11
C ALA A 361 10.73 3.25 -18.97
N THR A 362 11.46 2.32 -18.36
CA THR A 362 12.08 1.19 -19.06
C THR A 362 11.05 0.34 -19.79
N VAL A 363 9.94 0.00 -19.13
CA VAL A 363 8.85 -0.77 -19.76
C VAL A 363 8.24 0.00 -20.93
N VAL A 364 8.03 1.31 -20.80
CA VAL A 364 7.53 2.16 -21.90
C VAL A 364 8.50 2.13 -23.09
N LEU A 365 9.79 2.31 -22.84
CA LEU A 365 10.82 2.31 -23.88
C LEU A 365 10.95 0.95 -24.57
N VAL A 366 10.94 -0.13 -23.80
CA VAL A 366 10.95 -1.51 -24.35
C VAL A 366 9.74 -1.75 -25.25
N GLN A 367 8.55 -1.34 -24.83
CA GLN A 367 7.35 -1.47 -25.67
C GLN A 367 7.46 -0.67 -26.97
N MET A 368 8.12 0.50 -26.95
CA MET A 368 8.38 1.28 -28.17
C MET A 368 9.26 0.51 -29.14
N VAL A 369 10.35 -0.11 -28.67
CA VAL A 369 11.28 -0.92 -29.46
C VAL A 369 10.58 -2.15 -30.03
N LEU A 370 9.88 -2.92 -29.21
CA LEU A 370 9.17 -4.12 -29.63
C LEU A 370 8.08 -3.82 -30.68
N HIS A 371 7.37 -2.70 -30.52
CA HIS A 371 6.40 -2.27 -31.53
C HIS A 371 7.02 -1.97 -32.87
N LYS A 372 8.23 -1.33 -32.88
CA LYS A 372 9.00 -1.06 -34.11
C LYS A 372 9.42 -2.35 -34.78
N MET A 373 9.98 -3.30 -34.00
CA MET A 373 10.43 -4.59 -34.54
C MET A 373 9.29 -5.37 -35.18
N LYS A 374 8.12 -5.38 -34.53
CA LYS A 374 6.93 -6.04 -35.09
C LYS A 374 6.46 -5.36 -36.37
N SER A 375 6.35 -4.02 -36.39
CA SER A 375 5.97 -3.27 -37.59
C SER A 375 6.94 -3.49 -38.75
N ALA A 376 8.24 -3.56 -38.48
CA ALA A 376 9.24 -3.85 -39.50
C ALA A 376 9.10 -5.26 -40.05
N LYS A 377 8.79 -6.27 -39.20
CA LYS A 377 8.55 -7.64 -39.63
C LYS A 377 7.29 -7.77 -40.49
N ASP A 378 6.17 -7.15 -40.02
CA ASP A 378 4.90 -7.15 -40.77
C ASP A 378 5.05 -6.49 -42.15
N THR A 379 5.94 -5.49 -42.29
CA THR A 379 6.26 -4.80 -43.57
C THR A 379 7.14 -5.68 -44.44
N ALA A 380 8.03 -6.50 -43.88
CA ALA A 380 8.87 -7.45 -44.61
C ALA A 380 8.10 -8.66 -45.14
N ASP A 381 7.09 -9.13 -44.36
CA ASP A 381 6.26 -10.26 -44.76
C ASP A 381 5.15 -9.87 -45.77
N SER A 382 4.76 -8.59 -45.83
CA SER A 382 3.84 -8.10 -46.86
C SER A 382 4.58 -7.85 -48.15
N ARG A 383 4.52 -8.82 -49.09
CA ARG A 383 5.06 -8.77 -50.45
C ARG A 383 4.35 -7.76 -51.35
N GLN A 384 4.18 -6.50 -50.94
CA GLN A 384 3.74 -5.45 -51.85
C GLN A 384 4.90 -4.53 -52.23
N PRO A 385 5.31 -4.51 -53.54
CA PRO A 385 6.51 -3.81 -54.01
C PRO A 385 6.39 -2.29 -54.15
N GLU A 386 5.23 -1.67 -53.90
CA GLU A 386 4.96 -0.32 -54.41
C GLU A 386 4.83 0.78 -53.38
N ALA A 387 5.53 0.75 -52.26
CA ALA A 387 5.78 2.01 -51.55
C ALA A 387 7.11 2.60 -52.01
N GLY A 388 7.07 3.46 -53.00
CA GLY A 388 8.27 4.11 -53.56
C GLY A 388 9.12 4.78 -52.47
N LYS A 389 10.43 4.98 -52.72
CA LYS A 389 11.42 5.57 -51.79
C LYS A 389 10.90 6.81 -51.02
N ARG A 390 10.00 7.61 -51.63
CA ARG A 390 9.34 8.77 -50.98
C ARG A 390 8.39 8.39 -49.87
N GLY A 391 7.60 7.31 -49.97
CA GLY A 391 6.69 6.84 -48.92
C GLY A 391 7.43 6.28 -47.70
N LYS A 392 8.54 5.57 -47.91
CA LYS A 392 9.40 5.06 -46.81
C LYS A 392 10.08 6.20 -46.03
N SER A 393 10.51 7.26 -46.71
CA SER A 393 11.08 8.46 -46.06
C SER A 393 10.08 9.23 -45.25
N ALA A 394 8.84 9.40 -45.72
CA ALA A 394 7.78 10.09 -45.00
C ALA A 394 7.34 9.30 -43.74
N ALA A 395 7.14 7.98 -43.86
CA ALA A 395 6.83 7.09 -42.74
C ALA A 395 7.95 7.08 -41.68
N TRP A 396 9.22 7.09 -42.11
CA TRP A 396 10.38 7.20 -41.22
C TRP A 396 10.41 8.53 -40.47
N LYS A 397 10.21 9.65 -41.15
CA LYS A 397 10.14 10.99 -40.49
C LYS A 397 9.00 11.10 -39.51
N GLN A 398 7.82 10.58 -39.83
CA GLN A 398 6.66 10.56 -38.91
C GLN A 398 6.95 9.67 -37.69
N TRP A 399 7.58 8.49 -37.90
CA TRP A 399 7.98 7.63 -36.81
C TRP A 399 9.00 8.31 -35.88
N MET A 400 10.05 8.95 -36.44
CA MET A 400 11.05 9.68 -35.65
C MET A 400 10.44 10.79 -34.80
N ARG A 401 9.50 11.58 -35.37
CA ARG A 401 8.78 12.62 -34.62
C ARG A 401 7.97 12.02 -33.44
N THR A 402 7.29 10.92 -33.69
CA THR A 402 6.47 10.26 -32.65
C THR A 402 7.34 9.58 -31.59
N ALA A 403 8.42 8.94 -32.01
CA ALA A 403 9.38 8.32 -31.10
C ALA A 403 10.14 9.37 -30.27
N GLY A 404 10.58 10.47 -30.92
CA GLY A 404 11.23 11.58 -30.24
C GLY A 404 10.32 12.21 -29.16
N ARG A 405 9.04 12.46 -29.49
CA ARG A 405 8.07 12.99 -28.51
C ARG A 405 7.89 12.04 -27.32
N LYS A 406 7.74 10.74 -27.56
CA LYS A 406 7.61 9.73 -26.48
C LYS A 406 8.85 9.70 -25.60
N LEU A 407 10.03 9.67 -26.23
CA LEU A 407 11.31 9.68 -25.53
C LEU A 407 11.43 10.95 -24.67
N SER A 408 11.10 12.13 -25.22
CA SER A 408 11.12 13.38 -24.46
C SER A 408 10.18 13.33 -23.27
N VAL A 409 8.93 12.88 -23.45
CA VAL A 409 7.94 12.81 -22.36
C VAL A 409 8.40 11.85 -21.26
N VAL A 410 9.08 10.75 -21.61
CA VAL A 410 9.54 9.76 -20.63
C VAL A 410 10.85 10.17 -19.95
N CYS A 411 11.77 10.83 -20.66
CA CYS A 411 13.08 11.17 -20.11
C CYS A 411 13.13 12.54 -19.43
N LEU A 412 12.30 13.50 -19.86
CA LEU A 412 12.31 14.86 -19.32
C LEU A 412 12.08 14.95 -17.81
N PRO A 413 11.23 14.11 -17.17
CA PRO A 413 11.10 14.12 -15.71
C PRO A 413 12.43 13.94 -14.98
N PHE A 414 13.31 13.05 -15.43
CA PHE A 414 14.63 12.85 -14.80
C PHE A 414 15.49 14.11 -14.88
N VAL A 415 15.48 14.77 -16.06
CA VAL A 415 16.24 16.01 -16.28
C VAL A 415 15.71 17.13 -15.39
N LEU A 416 14.38 17.29 -15.31
CA LEU A 416 13.77 18.33 -14.49
C LEU A 416 14.01 18.11 -12.99
N VAL A 417 13.96 16.87 -12.52
CA VAL A 417 14.30 16.52 -11.12
C VAL A 417 15.73 16.94 -10.82
N PHE A 418 16.68 16.57 -11.68
CA PHE A 418 18.09 16.92 -11.49
C PHE A 418 18.31 18.43 -11.46
N ILE A 419 17.64 19.19 -12.34
CA ILE A 419 17.74 20.64 -12.38
C ILE A 419 17.17 21.26 -11.10
N VAL A 420 15.93 20.87 -10.71
CA VAL A 420 15.25 21.47 -9.54
C VAL A 420 16.00 21.14 -8.25
N GLU A 421 16.38 19.87 -8.04
CA GLU A 421 17.16 19.48 -6.85
C GLU A 421 18.53 20.16 -6.85
N GLY A 422 19.20 20.26 -8.00
CA GLY A 422 20.49 20.93 -8.14
C GLY A 422 20.41 22.42 -7.74
N ILE A 423 19.38 23.14 -8.21
CA ILE A 423 19.17 24.55 -7.85
C ILE A 423 18.95 24.69 -6.34
N ILE A 424 18.04 23.89 -5.75
CA ILE A 424 17.75 23.97 -4.31
C ILE A 424 18.99 23.60 -3.50
N THR A 425 19.73 22.57 -3.89
CA THR A 425 20.98 22.15 -3.24
C THR A 425 22.01 23.27 -3.21
N GLN A 426 22.19 24.00 -4.32
CA GLN A 426 23.13 25.10 -4.40
C GLN A 426 22.69 26.31 -3.55
N VAL A 427 21.38 26.65 -3.59
CA VAL A 427 20.85 27.83 -2.89
C VAL A 427 20.82 27.62 -1.38
N TYR A 428 20.52 26.41 -0.92
CA TYR A 428 20.38 26.10 0.51
C TYR A 428 21.57 25.30 1.07
N HIS A 429 22.64 25.11 0.31
CA HIS A 429 23.84 24.37 0.70
C HIS A 429 23.52 22.98 1.28
N VAL A 430 22.65 22.22 0.58
CA VAL A 430 22.19 20.91 1.05
C VAL A 430 23.31 19.89 1.03
N GLU A 431 23.61 19.29 2.15
CA GLU A 431 24.63 18.27 2.30
C GLU A 431 24.07 16.85 2.06
N LYS A 432 24.94 15.93 1.66
CA LYS A 432 24.58 14.53 1.49
C LYS A 432 24.49 13.85 2.85
N ASP A 433 23.32 13.28 3.17
CA ASP A 433 23.14 12.51 4.39
C ASP A 433 23.86 11.15 4.33
N SER A 434 24.04 10.54 5.51
CA SER A 434 24.62 9.21 5.64
C SER A 434 23.74 8.15 4.98
N PRO A 435 24.30 7.04 4.48
CA PRO A 435 23.53 5.99 3.83
C PRO A 435 22.76 5.07 4.81
N LYS A 436 22.71 5.40 6.10
CA LYS A 436 22.12 4.57 7.16
C LYS A 436 20.68 4.10 6.87
N GLU A 437 19.89 4.95 6.20
CA GLU A 437 18.52 4.62 5.80
C GLU A 437 18.46 3.48 4.77
N MET A 438 19.46 3.38 3.89
CA MET A 438 19.54 2.30 2.89
C MET A 438 19.89 0.95 3.52
N PHE A 439 20.57 0.95 4.67
CA PHE A 439 21.05 -0.25 5.34
C PHE A 439 20.19 -0.65 6.54
N SER A 440 19.07 -0.01 6.74
CA SER A 440 18.18 -0.30 7.88
C SER A 440 17.81 -1.77 7.99
N LEU A 441 17.51 -2.46 6.85
CA LEU A 441 17.18 -3.88 6.86
C LEU A 441 18.36 -4.77 7.33
N PRO A 442 19.56 -4.70 6.73
CA PRO A 442 20.72 -5.43 7.24
C PRO A 442 21.03 -5.11 8.70
N PHE A 443 20.95 -3.84 9.08
CA PHE A 443 21.24 -3.43 10.48
C PHE A 443 20.27 -4.07 11.48
N GLN A 444 18.98 -4.07 11.17
CA GLN A 444 17.96 -4.71 11.99
C GLN A 444 18.16 -6.23 12.09
N GLN A 445 18.56 -6.87 10.99
CA GLN A 445 18.86 -8.28 10.94
C GLN A 445 20.09 -8.62 11.79
N THR A 446 21.17 -7.84 11.69
CA THR A 446 22.36 -7.98 12.54
C THR A 446 22.03 -7.79 14.02
N ALA A 447 21.25 -6.77 14.38
CA ALA A 447 20.90 -6.53 15.78
C ALA A 447 20.10 -7.70 16.38
N ARG A 448 19.16 -8.29 15.62
CA ARG A 448 18.46 -9.50 16.05
C ARG A 448 19.42 -10.69 16.16
N TYR A 449 20.35 -10.86 15.23
CA TYR A 449 21.32 -11.92 15.25
C TYR A 449 22.22 -11.83 16.50
N VAL A 450 22.74 -10.65 16.80
CA VAL A 450 23.52 -10.38 18.03
C VAL A 450 22.71 -10.71 19.28
N LYS A 451 21.42 -10.38 19.31
CA LYS A 451 20.53 -10.67 20.44
C LYS A 451 20.28 -12.17 20.65
N GLU A 452 20.10 -12.92 19.57
CA GLU A 452 19.68 -14.34 19.65
C GLU A 452 20.87 -15.31 19.59
N TYR A 453 21.98 -14.94 18.93
CA TYR A 453 23.13 -15.79 18.62
C TYR A 453 24.47 -15.09 18.91
N GLY A 454 24.49 -14.12 19.83
CA GLY A 454 25.69 -13.36 20.15
C GLY A 454 26.89 -14.23 20.58
N ASP A 455 26.62 -15.36 21.28
CA ASP A 455 27.64 -16.30 21.72
C ASP A 455 28.30 -17.06 20.56
N GLU A 456 27.70 -17.10 19.37
CA GLU A 456 28.24 -17.75 18.18
C GLU A 456 29.08 -16.84 17.29
N ILE A 457 29.12 -15.54 17.63
CA ILE A 457 29.87 -14.51 16.88
C ILE A 457 31.34 -14.56 17.32
N SER A 458 32.24 -14.77 16.36
CA SER A 458 33.66 -14.71 16.63
C SER A 458 34.13 -13.28 16.93
N GLU A 459 35.24 -13.15 17.68
CA GLU A 459 35.80 -11.83 17.99
C GLU A 459 36.15 -11.03 16.74
N GLU A 460 36.64 -11.68 15.68
CA GLU A 460 36.88 -11.06 14.37
C GLU A 460 35.58 -10.48 13.74
N GLU A 461 34.48 -11.23 13.78
CA GLU A 461 33.17 -10.80 13.27
C GLU A 461 32.64 -9.64 14.11
N ARG A 462 32.79 -9.71 15.44
CA ARG A 462 32.42 -8.62 16.37
C ARG A 462 33.17 -7.32 16.05
N GLU A 463 34.49 -7.38 15.87
CA GLU A 463 35.28 -6.21 15.52
C GLU A 463 34.85 -5.58 14.18
N ILE A 464 34.50 -6.42 13.18
CA ILE A 464 34.02 -5.95 11.89
C ILE A 464 32.65 -5.25 12.04
N ILE A 465 31.73 -5.83 12.79
CA ILE A 465 30.42 -5.21 13.05
C ILE A 465 30.59 -3.90 13.83
N ALA A 466 31.47 -3.89 14.85
CA ALA A 466 31.73 -2.74 15.70
C ALA A 466 32.29 -1.51 14.95
N LYS A 467 32.91 -1.71 13.77
CA LYS A 467 33.33 -0.59 12.88
C LYS A 467 32.15 0.11 12.22
N VAL A 468 31.01 -0.55 12.10
CA VAL A 468 29.84 -0.04 11.37
C VAL A 468 28.68 0.32 12.31
N LEU A 469 28.46 -0.48 13.35
CA LEU A 469 27.40 -0.31 14.33
C LEU A 469 27.99 -0.35 15.75
N ASP A 470 27.25 0.15 16.73
CA ASP A 470 27.65 0.02 18.15
C ASP A 470 27.29 -1.37 18.67
N TYR A 471 28.18 -2.34 18.43
CA TYR A 471 27.96 -3.76 18.72
C TYR A 471 27.43 -4.04 20.11
N ASP A 472 28.00 -3.39 21.13
CA ASP A 472 27.71 -3.69 22.54
C ASP A 472 26.28 -3.29 22.93
N SER A 473 25.70 -2.33 22.26
CA SER A 473 24.31 -1.89 22.48
C SER A 473 23.27 -2.64 21.67
N LEU A 474 23.66 -3.34 20.58
CA LEU A 474 22.72 -3.88 19.60
C LEU A 474 21.66 -4.83 20.19
N ALA A 475 22.06 -5.72 21.10
CA ALA A 475 21.15 -6.69 21.72
C ALA A 475 20.06 -6.01 22.56
N GLU A 476 20.42 -4.93 23.25
CA GLU A 476 19.54 -4.17 24.14
C GLU A 476 18.58 -3.28 23.34
N ILE A 477 19.11 -2.55 22.35
CA ILE A 477 18.32 -1.58 21.57
C ILE A 477 17.50 -2.23 20.45
N TYR A 478 17.68 -3.53 20.19
CA TYR A 478 16.90 -4.22 19.18
C TYR A 478 15.41 -4.20 19.51
N GLU A 479 14.65 -3.53 18.67
CA GLU A 479 13.19 -3.46 18.76
C GLU A 479 12.55 -4.10 17.51
N PRO A 480 11.71 -5.15 17.66
CA PRO A 480 11.16 -5.88 16.51
C PRO A 480 10.34 -5.01 15.55
N MET A 481 9.75 -3.92 16.06
CA MET A 481 8.78 -3.09 15.30
C MET A 481 9.42 -1.95 14.52
N THR A 482 10.68 -1.60 14.81
CA THR A 482 11.36 -0.47 14.16
C THR A 482 12.86 -0.68 14.10
N ALA A 483 13.49 -0.23 13.01
CA ALA A 483 14.94 -0.23 12.88
C ALA A 483 15.58 1.09 13.37
N ASP A 484 14.79 2.05 13.83
CA ASP A 484 15.27 3.38 14.15
C ASP A 484 16.33 3.40 15.25
N PRO A 485 16.18 2.68 16.39
CA PRO A 485 17.22 2.65 17.41
C PRO A 485 18.56 2.12 16.88
N VAL A 486 18.51 1.03 16.09
CA VAL A 486 19.72 0.41 15.53
C VAL A 486 20.41 1.34 14.52
N LYS A 487 19.64 2.01 13.64
CA LYS A 487 20.19 2.95 12.64
C LYS A 487 20.94 4.13 13.28
N THR A 488 20.53 4.57 14.46
CA THR A 488 21.19 5.69 15.16
C THR A 488 22.61 5.37 15.58
N THR A 489 22.95 4.07 15.72
CA THR A 489 24.29 3.63 16.08
C THR A 489 25.26 3.56 14.90
N TYR A 490 24.79 3.85 13.67
CA TYR A 490 25.62 3.78 12.48
C TYR A 490 26.82 4.70 12.59
N ARG A 491 28.00 4.11 12.48
CA ARG A 491 29.29 4.80 12.43
C ARG A 491 29.68 4.99 10.97
N SER A 492 30.21 6.16 10.63
CA SER A 492 30.67 6.46 9.28
C SER A 492 31.87 5.58 8.91
N GLY A 493 31.61 4.40 8.40
CA GLY A 493 32.63 3.45 7.95
C GLY A 493 33.16 3.79 6.58
N SER A 494 34.39 3.38 6.31
CA SER A 494 34.94 3.37 4.95
C SER A 494 34.17 2.38 4.07
N THR A 495 34.28 2.50 2.74
CA THR A 495 33.74 1.50 1.80
C THR A 495 34.30 0.10 2.09
N GLY A 496 35.54 0.00 2.60
CA GLY A 496 36.17 -1.24 3.01
C GLY A 496 35.46 -1.86 4.22
N ASP A 497 35.15 -1.07 5.25
CA ASP A 497 34.44 -1.54 6.44
C ASP A 497 33.04 -2.02 6.11
N LEU A 498 32.30 -1.30 5.28
CA LEU A 498 30.99 -1.73 4.81
C LEU A 498 31.06 -3.03 4.01
N THR A 499 32.08 -3.20 3.16
CA THR A 499 32.27 -4.44 2.41
C THR A 499 32.56 -5.62 3.33
N ALA A 500 33.41 -5.43 4.35
CA ALA A 500 33.70 -6.44 5.36
C ALA A 500 32.43 -6.79 6.17
N TYR A 501 31.68 -5.77 6.60
CA TYR A 501 30.42 -5.94 7.30
C TYR A 501 29.41 -6.79 6.49
N PHE A 502 29.20 -6.48 5.20
CA PHE A 502 28.26 -7.24 4.37
C PHE A 502 28.71 -8.69 4.13
N LYS A 503 30.01 -8.97 4.17
CA LYS A 503 30.49 -10.38 4.14
C LYS A 503 30.14 -11.12 5.42
N VAL A 504 30.32 -10.48 6.58
CA VAL A 504 29.92 -11.06 7.89
C VAL A 504 28.40 -11.24 7.92
N TRP A 505 27.63 -10.22 7.58
CA TRP A 505 26.18 -10.26 7.49
C TRP A 505 25.67 -11.41 6.62
N LEU A 506 26.29 -11.65 5.47
CA LEU A 506 25.93 -12.77 4.57
C LEU A 506 26.33 -14.13 5.17
N LYS A 507 27.48 -14.22 5.85
CA LYS A 507 27.92 -15.43 6.53
C LYS A 507 26.97 -15.83 7.67
N GLU A 508 26.57 -14.87 8.48
CA GLU A 508 25.58 -15.04 9.56
C GLU A 508 24.20 -15.44 9.00
N PHE A 509 23.77 -14.86 7.87
CA PHE A 509 22.55 -15.28 7.19
C PHE A 509 22.56 -16.78 6.86
N PHE A 510 23.66 -17.31 6.35
CA PHE A 510 23.75 -18.75 6.03
C PHE A 510 23.84 -19.65 7.25
N ARG A 511 24.26 -19.14 8.41
CA ARG A 511 24.21 -19.88 9.68
C ARG A 511 22.78 -19.98 10.22
N HIS A 512 22.06 -18.85 10.28
CA HIS A 512 20.73 -18.77 10.86
C HIS A 512 19.75 -17.96 9.96
N PRO A 513 19.34 -18.50 8.80
CA PRO A 513 18.51 -17.77 7.84
C PRO A 513 17.13 -17.39 8.41
N LEU A 514 16.58 -18.20 9.34
CA LEU A 514 15.28 -17.92 9.94
C LEU A 514 15.32 -16.65 10.81
N CYS A 515 16.41 -16.39 11.53
CA CYS A 515 16.58 -15.16 12.31
C CYS A 515 16.43 -13.90 11.43
N TYR A 516 17.06 -13.91 10.26
CA TYR A 516 16.96 -12.80 9.29
C TYR A 516 15.56 -12.62 8.70
N VAL A 517 14.92 -13.75 8.38
CA VAL A 517 13.52 -13.73 7.90
C VAL A 517 12.63 -13.17 8.98
N GLU A 518 12.78 -13.62 10.22
CA GLU A 518 11.97 -13.14 11.34
C GLU A 518 12.22 -11.67 11.67
N ALA A 519 13.47 -11.18 11.62
CA ALA A 519 13.78 -9.76 11.80
C ALA A 519 13.02 -8.89 10.78
N THR A 520 13.01 -9.31 9.52
CA THR A 520 12.30 -8.63 8.45
C THR A 520 10.78 -8.73 8.61
N TRP A 521 10.30 -9.95 8.95
CA TRP A 521 8.87 -10.20 9.01
C TRP A 521 8.19 -9.54 10.21
N ASN A 522 8.89 -9.42 11.35
CA ASN A 522 8.38 -8.68 12.51
C ASN A 522 7.97 -7.23 12.17
N GLN A 523 8.68 -6.58 11.26
CA GLN A 523 8.32 -5.24 10.82
C GLN A 523 7.18 -5.23 9.78
N ASN A 524 6.98 -6.32 9.05
CA ASN A 524 6.16 -6.34 7.83
C ASN A 524 4.91 -7.23 7.91
N TYR A 525 4.72 -8.07 8.92
CA TYR A 525 3.58 -8.99 8.95
C TYR A 525 2.22 -8.28 8.92
N TYR A 526 2.14 -7.03 9.39
CA TYR A 526 0.92 -6.23 9.38
C TYR A 526 0.31 -6.05 7.98
N VAL A 527 1.11 -6.18 6.91
CA VAL A 527 0.62 -6.06 5.53
C VAL A 527 -0.25 -7.24 5.10
N PHE A 528 -0.27 -8.34 5.87
CA PHE A 528 -1.15 -9.50 5.66
C PHE A 528 -2.03 -9.81 6.88
N ALA A 529 -1.93 -9.01 7.93
CA ALA A 529 -2.61 -9.23 9.20
C ALA A 529 -3.73 -8.21 9.42
N PRO A 530 -4.96 -8.48 8.97
CA PRO A 530 -6.06 -7.52 9.04
C PRO A 530 -6.56 -7.23 10.47
N TYR A 531 -6.12 -7.99 11.45
CA TYR A 531 -6.40 -7.81 12.88
C TYR A 531 -5.43 -6.85 13.58
N VAL A 532 -4.34 -6.45 12.92
CA VAL A 532 -3.41 -5.46 13.46
C VAL A 532 -3.98 -4.07 13.32
N ASP A 533 -4.06 -3.35 14.43
CA ASP A 533 -4.47 -1.95 14.41
C ASP A 533 -3.45 -1.10 13.68
N ASN A 534 -3.84 -0.57 12.55
CA ASN A 534 -3.04 0.43 11.87
C ASN A 534 -3.30 1.77 12.54
N VAL A 535 -2.34 2.26 13.29
CA VAL A 535 -2.43 3.53 14.02
C VAL A 535 -2.48 4.68 13.02
N VAL A 536 -3.68 5.00 12.57
CA VAL A 536 -3.91 6.07 11.59
C VAL A 536 -3.70 7.45 12.20
N TYR A 537 -4.03 7.57 13.48
CA TYR A 537 -4.09 8.86 14.17
C TYR A 537 -3.46 8.73 15.55
N ASN A 538 -2.15 8.87 15.58
CA ASN A 538 -1.48 9.00 16.86
C ASN A 538 -1.87 10.35 17.48
N LYS A 539 -2.21 10.36 18.78
CA LYS A 539 -2.45 11.60 19.55
C LYS A 539 -1.29 12.57 19.41
N ASN A 540 -0.08 12.05 19.23
CA ASN A 540 1.16 12.82 19.10
C ASN A 540 1.33 13.56 17.76
N CYS A 541 0.41 13.39 16.79
CA CYS A 541 0.41 14.13 15.53
C CYS A 541 -0.51 15.37 15.56
N LEU A 542 -0.91 15.84 16.72
CA LEU A 542 -1.62 17.12 16.89
C LEU A 542 -0.59 18.26 16.91
N VAL A 543 -0.96 19.41 16.34
CA VAL A 543 -0.28 20.69 16.60
C VAL A 543 -0.34 20.94 18.09
N GLY A 544 0.78 21.22 18.73
CA GLY A 544 0.89 21.40 20.19
C GLY A 544 1.29 20.13 20.96
N SER A 545 1.32 18.96 20.38
CA SER A 545 1.98 17.77 20.96
C SER A 545 3.46 17.77 20.62
N GLU A 546 4.14 18.82 20.96
CA GLU A 546 5.55 18.98 20.67
C GLU A 546 6.36 17.98 21.50
N LEU A 547 7.33 17.34 20.87
CA LEU A 547 8.44 16.76 21.60
C LEU A 547 9.14 17.90 22.36
N GLU A 548 9.48 17.73 23.61
CA GLU A 548 10.14 18.75 24.44
C GLU A 548 11.35 19.39 23.72
N TYR A 549 12.04 18.60 22.94
CA TYR A 549 13.15 18.99 22.08
C TYR A 549 12.80 20.07 21.03
N ASP A 550 11.59 20.03 20.48
CA ASP A 550 11.20 20.97 19.43
C ASP A 550 10.72 22.32 19.96
N LYS A 551 10.36 22.43 21.24
CA LYS A 551 9.89 23.68 21.86
C LYS A 551 10.98 24.78 21.85
N GLU A 552 12.23 24.39 22.01
CA GLU A 552 13.35 25.32 22.00
C GLU A 552 13.49 26.04 20.66
N TYR A 553 13.30 25.31 19.55
CA TYR A 553 13.51 25.86 18.20
C TYR A 553 12.27 26.54 17.62
N TYR A 554 11.07 26.15 18.03
CA TYR A 554 9.81 26.53 17.33
C TYR A 554 8.83 27.34 18.19
N SER A 555 9.15 27.69 19.41
CA SER A 555 8.27 28.51 20.26
C SER A 555 7.80 29.80 19.57
N TRP A 556 8.64 30.39 18.71
CA TRP A 556 8.30 31.58 17.95
C TRP A 556 7.32 31.32 16.77
N LEU A 557 7.21 30.08 16.27
CA LEU A 557 6.24 29.74 15.24
C LEU A 557 4.80 29.65 15.78
N ASN A 558 4.65 29.39 17.06
CA ASN A 558 3.37 29.41 17.78
C ASN A 558 2.26 28.63 17.08
N PHE A 559 2.53 27.36 16.69
CA PHE A 559 1.51 26.49 16.17
C PHE A 559 0.55 26.08 17.30
N GLN A 560 -0.73 26.41 17.17
CA GLN A 560 -1.72 26.14 18.18
C GLN A 560 -3.04 25.66 17.57
N ILE A 561 -3.68 24.70 18.23
CA ILE A 561 -5.10 24.44 18.00
C ILE A 561 -5.85 25.55 18.74
N PRO A 562 -6.76 26.31 18.08
CA PRO A 562 -7.59 27.28 18.78
C PRO A 562 -8.37 26.60 19.92
N GLU A 563 -8.42 27.21 21.12
CA GLU A 563 -9.07 26.63 22.30
C GLU A 563 -10.50 26.12 22.00
N LYS A 564 -11.26 26.87 21.21
CA LYS A 564 -12.62 26.50 20.78
C LYS A 564 -12.65 25.23 19.91
N MET A 565 -11.54 24.86 19.30
CA MET A 565 -11.42 23.70 18.39
C MET A 565 -10.82 22.47 19.07
N GLU A 566 -10.19 22.62 20.23
CA GLU A 566 -9.48 21.54 20.90
C GLU A 566 -10.39 20.36 21.24
N GLY A 567 -11.52 20.65 21.88
CA GLY A 567 -12.54 19.64 22.20
C GLY A 567 -13.07 18.93 20.97
N VAL A 568 -13.33 19.67 19.90
CA VAL A 568 -13.84 19.13 18.63
C VAL A 568 -12.78 18.27 17.94
N SER A 569 -11.53 18.71 17.94
CA SER A 569 -10.39 17.94 17.38
C SER A 569 -10.23 16.60 18.12
N ASN A 570 -10.32 16.59 19.43
CA ASN A 570 -10.24 15.38 20.25
C ASN A 570 -11.40 14.40 19.97
N VAL A 571 -12.63 14.90 19.81
CA VAL A 571 -13.78 14.09 19.40
C VAL A 571 -13.58 13.50 18.01
N THR A 572 -13.01 14.27 17.07
CA THR A 572 -12.73 13.80 15.72
C THR A 572 -11.71 12.66 15.71
N VAL A 573 -10.66 12.73 16.53
CA VAL A 573 -9.68 11.63 16.68
C VAL A 573 -10.36 10.36 17.22
N LYS A 574 -11.23 10.51 18.22
CA LYS A 574 -12.01 9.37 18.77
C LYS A 574 -12.95 8.76 17.72
N LEU A 575 -13.61 9.61 16.91
CA LEU A 575 -14.48 9.15 15.83
C LEU A 575 -13.67 8.37 14.77
N TYR A 576 -12.52 8.85 14.41
CA TYR A 576 -11.65 8.13 13.48
C TYR A 576 -11.17 6.78 14.05
N SER A 577 -10.79 6.74 15.31
CA SER A 577 -10.47 5.49 15.99
C SER A 577 -11.65 4.50 15.94
N LEU A 578 -12.86 4.98 16.23
CA LEU A 578 -14.06 4.15 16.12
C LEU A 578 -14.31 3.65 14.68
N LEU A 579 -14.15 4.50 13.67
CA LEU A 579 -14.34 4.12 12.26
C LEU A 579 -13.29 3.09 11.79
N THR A 580 -12.06 3.18 12.29
CA THR A 580 -11.00 2.24 11.93
C THR A 580 -11.15 0.87 12.59
N THR A 581 -11.75 0.82 13.78
CA THR A 581 -11.98 -0.44 14.51
C THR A 581 -13.37 -1.05 14.25
N ALA A 582 -14.29 -0.29 13.63
CA ALA A 582 -15.63 -0.78 13.33
C ALA A 582 -15.62 -1.97 12.37
N PRO A 583 -16.38 -3.04 12.64
CA PRO A 583 -16.49 -4.19 11.74
C PRO A 583 -16.88 -3.75 10.33
N VAL A 584 -16.27 -4.36 9.30
CA VAL A 584 -16.48 -4.08 7.88
C VAL A 584 -16.02 -2.67 7.45
N ILE A 585 -16.37 -1.61 8.17
CA ILE A 585 -15.95 -0.23 7.83
C ILE A 585 -14.45 -0.08 8.03
N GLY A 586 -13.91 -0.60 9.12
CA GLY A 586 -12.48 -0.55 9.44
C GLY A 586 -11.59 -1.19 8.40
N MET A 587 -12.07 -2.17 7.63
CA MET A 587 -11.28 -2.80 6.57
C MET A 587 -10.83 -1.80 5.49
N PHE A 588 -11.61 -0.72 5.25
CA PHE A 588 -11.21 0.34 4.31
C PHE A 588 -10.13 1.28 4.87
N SER A 589 -9.77 1.11 6.13
CA SER A 589 -8.67 1.78 6.82
C SER A 589 -7.65 0.77 7.35
N ASN A 590 -7.46 -0.33 6.62
CA ASN A 590 -6.51 -1.39 6.97
C ASN A 590 -5.60 -1.72 5.77
N VAL A 591 -4.29 -1.72 5.99
CA VAL A 591 -3.28 -1.98 4.94
C VAL A 591 -3.42 -3.37 4.36
N ALA A 592 -3.60 -4.39 5.22
CA ALA A 592 -3.69 -5.78 4.77
C ALA A 592 -4.85 -6.00 3.80
N PHE A 593 -5.97 -5.31 3.99
CA PHE A 593 -7.10 -5.40 3.06
C PHE A 593 -6.70 -5.04 1.62
N TYR A 594 -6.01 -3.92 1.44
CA TYR A 594 -5.59 -3.49 0.09
C TYR A 594 -4.45 -4.33 -0.48
N VAL A 595 -3.53 -4.81 0.36
CA VAL A 595 -2.45 -5.71 -0.08
C VAL A 595 -3.03 -7.06 -0.51
N ILE A 596 -3.95 -7.63 0.25
CA ILE A 596 -4.66 -8.88 -0.13
C ILE A 596 -5.42 -8.68 -1.44
N LEU A 597 -6.15 -7.55 -1.59
CA LEU A 597 -6.82 -7.21 -2.85
C LEU A 597 -5.85 -7.11 -4.03
N MET A 598 -4.67 -6.54 -3.82
CA MET A 598 -3.63 -6.47 -4.85
C MET A 598 -3.19 -7.87 -5.30
N PHE A 599 -2.93 -8.78 -4.35
CA PHE A 599 -2.56 -10.17 -4.67
C PHE A 599 -3.67 -10.91 -5.41
N VAL A 600 -4.93 -10.73 -4.98
CA VAL A 600 -6.09 -11.32 -5.65
C VAL A 600 -6.24 -10.78 -7.07
N LEU A 601 -6.08 -9.48 -7.27
CA LEU A 601 -6.15 -8.85 -8.58
C LEU A 601 -5.01 -9.31 -9.50
N LEU A 602 -3.78 -9.40 -8.97
CA LEU A 602 -2.62 -9.97 -9.69
C LEU A 602 -2.87 -11.41 -10.13
N HIS A 603 -3.47 -12.20 -9.26
CA HIS A 603 -3.83 -13.58 -9.56
C HIS A 603 -4.83 -13.67 -10.74
N PHE A 604 -5.88 -12.83 -10.74
CA PHE A 604 -6.82 -12.78 -11.85
C PHE A 604 -6.17 -12.30 -13.15
N ILE A 605 -5.35 -11.24 -13.08
CA ILE A 605 -4.55 -10.73 -14.20
C ILE A 605 -3.68 -11.82 -14.81
N ARG A 606 -3.05 -12.65 -13.97
CA ARG A 606 -2.23 -13.80 -14.39
C ARG A 606 -3.06 -14.88 -15.08
N LEU A 607 -4.19 -15.25 -14.47
CA LEU A 607 -5.08 -16.29 -15.03
C LEU A 607 -5.59 -15.91 -16.43
N GLU A 608 -5.92 -14.64 -16.64
CA GLU A 608 -6.42 -14.13 -17.91
C GLU A 608 -5.32 -13.70 -18.88
N LYS A 609 -4.06 -13.77 -18.46
CA LYS A 609 -2.91 -13.27 -19.24
C LYS A 609 -3.07 -11.82 -19.69
N ASN A 610 -3.70 -10.97 -18.85
CA ASN A 610 -4.01 -9.58 -19.14
C ASN A 610 -2.79 -8.68 -18.97
N LYS A 611 -1.94 -8.62 -19.99
CA LYS A 611 -0.70 -7.83 -19.99
C LYS A 611 -0.93 -6.33 -19.76
N ARG A 612 -2.08 -5.78 -20.18
CA ARG A 612 -2.39 -4.34 -19.99
C ARG A 612 -2.65 -4.03 -18.52
N ALA A 613 -3.48 -4.85 -17.87
CA ALA A 613 -3.76 -4.71 -16.44
C ALA A 613 -2.49 -4.95 -15.61
N PHE A 614 -1.64 -5.91 -16.01
CA PHE A 614 -0.35 -6.15 -15.35
C PHE A 614 0.55 -4.91 -15.38
N PHE A 615 0.61 -4.20 -16.51
CA PHE A 615 1.40 -2.97 -16.60
C PHE A 615 0.86 -1.85 -15.70
N VAL A 616 -0.46 -1.70 -15.61
CA VAL A 616 -1.07 -0.63 -14.80
C VAL A 616 -0.95 -0.92 -13.29
N ILE A 617 -0.93 -2.19 -12.86
CA ILE A 617 -0.74 -2.55 -11.44
C ILE A 617 0.74 -2.53 -11.01
N LEU A 618 1.68 -2.49 -11.95
CA LEU A 618 3.12 -2.56 -11.69
C LEU A 618 3.62 -1.53 -10.66
N PRO A 619 3.20 -0.24 -10.68
CA PRO A 619 3.59 0.72 -9.66
C PRO A 619 3.21 0.32 -8.22
N ALA A 620 2.04 -0.31 -8.04
CA ALA A 620 1.63 -0.81 -6.73
C ALA A 620 2.48 -2.01 -6.28
N VAL A 621 2.83 -2.91 -7.20
CA VAL A 621 3.71 -4.06 -6.92
C VAL A 621 5.11 -3.58 -6.51
N ILE A 622 5.67 -2.60 -7.23
CA ILE A 622 6.98 -2.02 -6.88
C ILE A 622 6.90 -1.33 -5.51
N SER A 623 5.81 -0.60 -5.24
CA SER A 623 5.59 0.04 -3.94
C SER A 623 5.49 -1.00 -2.82
N PHE A 624 4.86 -2.15 -3.06
CA PHE A 624 4.82 -3.26 -2.11
C PHE A 624 6.23 -3.82 -1.82
N LEU A 625 7.06 -3.97 -2.86
CA LEU A 625 8.45 -4.39 -2.67
C LEU A 625 9.23 -3.38 -1.83
N PHE A 626 8.99 -2.07 -2.02
CA PHE A 626 9.60 -1.06 -1.15
C PHE A 626 9.11 -1.15 0.30
N VAL A 627 7.84 -1.51 0.53
CA VAL A 627 7.34 -1.77 1.89
C VAL A 627 8.10 -2.92 2.55
N LEU A 628 8.40 -4.00 1.81
CA LEU A 628 9.10 -5.16 2.36
C LEU A 628 10.61 -4.94 2.55
N LEU A 629 11.25 -4.18 1.65
CA LEU A 629 12.72 -4.06 1.58
C LEU A 629 13.26 -2.82 2.29
N ALA A 630 12.46 -1.77 2.42
CA ALA A 630 12.82 -0.57 3.15
C ALA A 630 12.17 -0.63 4.53
N PRO A 631 12.91 -0.96 5.60
CA PRO A 631 12.34 -1.13 6.91
C PRO A 631 11.73 0.17 7.40
N GLN A 632 10.64 -0.02 8.06
CA GLN A 632 9.71 1.02 8.37
C GLN A 632 9.22 0.80 9.79
N ILE A 633 8.62 1.80 10.37
CA ILE A 633 7.89 1.62 11.62
C ILE A 633 6.65 0.79 11.31
N GLN A 634 6.49 -0.34 12.00
CA GLN A 634 5.37 -1.25 11.81
C GLN A 634 4.02 -0.51 11.95
N GLY A 635 3.02 -0.93 11.17
CA GLY A 635 1.66 -0.42 11.27
C GLY A 635 1.42 0.97 10.68
N GLN A 636 2.43 1.60 10.06
CA GLN A 636 2.29 2.91 9.42
C GLN A 636 1.67 2.78 8.02
N PRO A 637 0.42 3.21 7.79
CA PRO A 637 -0.26 3.02 6.49
C PRO A 637 0.32 3.88 5.38
N ARG A 638 1.03 4.99 5.71
CA ARG A 638 1.62 5.93 4.74
C ARG A 638 2.54 5.24 3.72
N TYR A 639 3.18 4.16 4.10
CA TYR A 639 4.07 3.41 3.22
C TYR A 639 3.32 2.62 2.14
N ALA A 640 2.08 2.21 2.42
CA ALA A 640 1.21 1.48 1.51
C ALA A 640 0.23 2.40 0.73
N PHE A 641 0.26 3.72 0.92
CA PHE A 641 -0.62 4.66 0.20
C PHE A 641 -0.65 4.44 -1.32
N PRO A 642 0.47 4.18 -2.01
CA PRO A 642 0.43 3.86 -3.44
C PRO A 642 -0.51 2.72 -3.78
N ILE A 643 -0.56 1.68 -2.95
CA ILE A 643 -1.44 0.53 -3.14
C ILE A 643 -2.88 0.91 -2.81
N ILE A 644 -3.10 1.58 -1.67
CA ILE A 644 -4.41 1.96 -1.15
C ILE A 644 -5.15 2.87 -2.14
N TYR A 645 -4.49 3.96 -2.55
CA TYR A 645 -5.13 5.00 -3.35
C TYR A 645 -5.35 4.61 -4.81
N THR A 646 -4.52 3.72 -5.36
CA THR A 646 -4.66 3.26 -6.75
C THR A 646 -5.62 2.06 -6.91
N MET A 647 -5.95 1.35 -5.84
CA MET A 647 -6.72 0.11 -5.89
C MET A 647 -8.08 0.23 -6.62
N PRO A 648 -8.93 1.25 -6.36
CA PRO A 648 -10.20 1.38 -7.07
C PRO A 648 -10.02 1.55 -8.59
N LEU A 649 -9.01 2.30 -9.02
CA LEU A 649 -8.66 2.47 -10.43
C LEU A 649 -8.21 1.16 -11.06
N MET A 650 -7.38 0.38 -10.37
CA MET A 650 -6.87 -0.89 -10.87
C MET A 650 -7.98 -1.93 -11.06
N ILE A 651 -8.91 -2.01 -10.10
CA ILE A 651 -10.09 -2.87 -10.21
C ILE A 651 -10.95 -2.46 -11.43
N ALA A 652 -11.18 -1.16 -11.61
CA ALA A 652 -11.93 -0.65 -12.74
C ALA A 652 -11.24 -0.92 -14.09
N PHE A 653 -9.93 -0.74 -14.13
CA PHE A 653 -9.14 -1.02 -15.33
C PHE A 653 -9.10 -2.51 -15.67
N TYR A 654 -9.00 -3.38 -14.66
CA TYR A 654 -9.11 -4.81 -14.83
C TYR A 654 -10.47 -5.21 -15.43
N GLN A 655 -11.60 -4.67 -14.89
CA GLN A 655 -12.93 -4.91 -15.48
C GLN A 655 -13.02 -4.44 -16.93
N ARG A 656 -12.39 -3.32 -17.27
CA ARG A 656 -12.40 -2.78 -18.64
C ARG A 656 -11.60 -3.62 -19.63
N THR A 657 -10.53 -4.25 -19.18
CA THR A 657 -9.57 -4.95 -20.05
C THR A 657 -9.62 -6.46 -19.92
N GLY A 658 -10.30 -6.99 -18.90
CA GLY A 658 -10.54 -8.42 -18.72
C GLY A 658 -11.34 -9.01 -19.88
N LYS A 659 -11.07 -10.26 -20.18
CA LYS A 659 -11.86 -11.02 -21.17
C LYS A 659 -13.20 -11.38 -20.55
N ALA A 660 -14.26 -11.02 -21.24
CA ALA A 660 -15.60 -11.44 -20.89
C ALA A 660 -15.77 -12.93 -21.10
#